data_58488941b44a9cd95e3301d660d4a4e3
#
_entry.id   58488941b44a9cd95e3301d660d4a4e3
#
_cell.length_a   1.000
_cell.length_b   1.000
_cell.length_c   1.000
_cell.angle_alpha   90.00
_cell.angle_beta   90.00
_cell.angle_gamma   90.00
#
_symmetry.space_group_name_H-M   'P 1'
#
loop_
_entity.id
_entity.type
_entity.pdbx_description
1 polymer ?
#
loop_
_entity_poly.entity_id
_entity_poly.type
_entity_poly.pdbx_seq_one_letter_code
_entity_poly.pdbx_strand_id
1 'polypeptide(L)'
;MTHRRHTFRRVLLSIGLVAGCFGRLAMSAEPVSLHDQIDALILANEIGPTAAQCDDATFLRRVSLDLIGRIPTIDEVRSFLADKSADKRQNVVDQLMAGPEHNRHLAEVFELMLMERRGGTHVKSDEFRDYLANSFADGKSYLQLAAEILAADGTEEKNRAAAAFYLEREVESHLLTRDIGRIFFGVDLQCAQCHNHPLIDDYHQSDYYGLHAFFVRASLFRPDKKKPAVIAEQATGESDFKSVFTDRESMTGPRIPGGSELAEVSLKPGEQYVQEPAKNIRPIPKVSRVQKLAEAIQANPTDAFRRNIANRLWAHMFGRGLVHPVDLHHSGNPPTHPEVLELLARAIADNGYQVKPLLREIALSNVYQRSYQLPPLKASIADAAKRNAAAEERAEKLATQASAADSEADMALEKLDAAIVAEKPARTAETTATKQAEQALKERDAAAEKVAARQAALSKQESKLAVFSEASAQIAAAAAVFGAPMEFASSQKTLQDKAAAIAGEIEKLKKALKPEQDALQAASQKFDAATAALEQAINTRKPLTETVRTLRAEFYGIRDRGKMFRAQASAARRDSDLLQTLVEYGTTEQKIAAHQTAIQSAQQQLASVKSAIPAVMTELDTRQAAVVEAKKSVAELQQKLRAARETLAKAQEPQTQLAEASQRIQAVQESLKDEKSLGEALTLLDQSRQRVESQVAAATAAVTVEERAVADGTAAMKVATDQVNEATQQLATLNQQQDKLQKSIADATAAMTESSAALAATTEALIQRSS
;
A
#
# COMPACT_ATOMS: atom_id res chain seq x y z
N MET A 1 21.44 -43.97 45.85
CA MET A 1 20.54 -44.96 46.48
C MET A 1 19.34 -45.15 45.56
N THR A 2 19.41 -46.28 44.89
CA THR A 2 18.43 -47.35 44.60
C THR A 2 17.16 -46.96 43.85
N HIS A 3 17.19 -47.30 42.59
CA HIS A 3 16.58 -48.46 41.90
C HIS A 3 15.07 -48.66 42.11
N ARG A 4 14.29 -48.65 40.99
CA ARG A 4 13.57 -49.84 40.53
C ARG A 4 13.05 -49.65 39.08
N ARG A 5 13.61 -50.54 38.22
CA ARG A 5 13.07 -50.93 36.90
C ARG A 5 11.92 -51.92 37.13
N HIS A 6 10.87 -51.90 36.32
CA HIS A 6 10.06 -53.10 36.03
C HIS A 6 9.78 -53.21 34.55
N THR A 7 10.43 -54.20 33.97
CA THR A 7 10.16 -54.91 32.71
C THR A 7 8.86 -55.72 32.83
N PHE A 8 8.00 -55.73 31.80
CA PHE A 8 7.12 -56.84 31.55
C PHE A 8 7.21 -57.35 30.09
N ARG A 9 7.34 -58.66 30.05
CA ARG A 9 7.67 -59.54 28.92
C ARG A 9 6.45 -59.81 28.04
N ARG A 10 6.75 -60.03 26.75
CA ARG A 10 6.04 -60.67 25.66
C ARG A 10 5.15 -61.84 26.04
N VAL A 11 3.96 -61.91 25.39
CA VAL A 11 3.29 -63.17 25.03
C VAL A 11 2.88 -63.10 23.57
N LEU A 12 3.46 -63.97 22.74
CA LEU A 12 3.11 -64.29 21.38
C LEU A 12 1.93 -65.26 21.43
N LEU A 13 0.88 -65.01 20.67
CA LEU A 13 -0.03 -66.10 20.20
C LEU A 13 -0.36 -65.84 18.73
N SER A 14 0.07 -66.76 17.92
CA SER A 14 -0.16 -66.94 16.48
C SER A 14 -1.57 -67.41 16.23
N ILE A 15 -2.34 -66.78 15.36
CA ILE A 15 -3.44 -67.40 14.63
C ILE A 15 -3.39 -66.89 13.19
N GLY A 16 -3.49 -67.89 12.27
CA GLY A 16 -3.14 -67.79 10.87
C GLY A 16 -4.10 -67.07 9.96
N LEU A 17 -3.51 -66.73 8.88
CA LEU A 17 -3.87 -66.58 7.49
C LEU A 17 -5.35 -66.80 7.11
N VAL A 18 -6.01 -65.73 6.63
CA VAL A 18 -6.85 -65.75 5.43
C VAL A 18 -6.60 -64.47 4.66
N ALA A 19 -5.97 -64.62 3.52
CA ALA A 19 -5.74 -63.56 2.55
C ALA A 19 -7.07 -63.28 1.83
N GLY A 20 -7.66 -62.10 2.12
CA GLY A 20 -8.73 -61.50 1.34
C GLY A 20 -8.19 -60.20 0.72
N CYS A 21 -7.79 -60.26 -0.56
CA CYS A 21 -7.52 -59.08 -1.39
C CYS A 21 -8.77 -58.21 -1.49
N PHE A 22 -8.87 -57.21 -0.67
CA PHE A 22 -9.64 -56.02 -0.98
C PHE A 22 -8.65 -54.86 -1.03
N GLY A 23 -8.02 -54.71 -2.20
CA GLY A 23 -7.40 -53.46 -2.59
C GLY A 23 -8.47 -52.37 -2.61
N ARG A 24 -8.65 -51.66 -1.50
CA ARG A 24 -9.22 -50.31 -1.55
C ARG A 24 -8.24 -49.47 -2.33
N LEU A 25 -8.50 -49.29 -3.61
CA LEU A 25 -8.08 -48.12 -4.35
C LEU A 25 -8.63 -46.91 -3.55
N ALA A 26 -7.82 -46.36 -2.68
CA ALA A 26 -7.99 -45.00 -2.28
C ALA A 26 -7.74 -44.17 -3.56
N MET A 27 -8.81 -43.94 -4.33
CA MET A 27 -8.81 -42.81 -5.25
C MET A 27 -8.54 -41.60 -4.36
N SER A 28 -7.32 -41.10 -4.38
CA SER A 28 -7.05 -39.72 -3.92
C SER A 28 -7.94 -38.86 -4.81
N ALA A 29 -9.05 -38.35 -4.26
CA ALA A 29 -9.80 -37.32 -4.92
C ALA A 29 -8.78 -36.20 -5.21
N GLU A 30 -8.62 -35.84 -6.47
CA GLU A 30 -7.79 -34.69 -6.83
C GLU A 30 -8.28 -33.50 -5.99
N PRO A 31 -7.37 -32.72 -5.44
CA PRO A 31 -7.77 -31.53 -4.66
C PRO A 31 -8.66 -30.65 -5.53
N VAL A 32 -9.81 -30.26 -5.02
CA VAL A 32 -10.76 -29.36 -5.70
C VAL A 32 -10.02 -28.11 -6.12
N SER A 33 -10.11 -27.73 -7.38
CA SER A 33 -9.40 -26.55 -7.92
C SER A 33 -9.81 -25.26 -7.19
N LEU A 34 -8.97 -24.24 -7.20
CA LEU A 34 -9.28 -22.96 -6.54
C LEU A 34 -10.50 -22.29 -7.21
N HIS A 35 -10.60 -22.34 -8.53
CA HIS A 35 -11.75 -21.78 -9.26
C HIS A 35 -13.07 -22.48 -8.90
N ASP A 36 -13.09 -23.81 -8.72
CA ASP A 36 -14.27 -24.53 -8.26
C ASP A 36 -14.65 -24.16 -6.82
N GLN A 37 -13.65 -23.92 -5.94
CA GLN A 37 -13.90 -23.46 -4.57
C GLN A 37 -14.49 -22.03 -4.56
N ILE A 38 -13.99 -21.12 -5.42
CA ILE A 38 -14.55 -19.78 -5.59
C ILE A 38 -16.02 -19.90 -6.01
N ASP A 39 -16.30 -20.70 -7.02
CA ASP A 39 -17.64 -20.88 -7.56
C ASP A 39 -18.60 -21.47 -6.52
N ALA A 40 -18.14 -22.47 -5.76
CA ALA A 40 -18.92 -23.09 -4.71
C ALA A 40 -19.29 -22.09 -3.59
N LEU A 41 -18.35 -21.27 -3.15
CA LEU A 41 -18.60 -20.26 -2.11
C LEU A 41 -19.54 -19.15 -2.59
N ILE A 42 -19.41 -18.70 -3.84
CA ILE A 42 -20.32 -17.72 -4.41
C ILE A 42 -21.71 -18.31 -4.56
N LEU A 43 -21.82 -19.53 -5.10
CA LEU A 43 -23.10 -20.20 -5.27
C LEU A 43 -23.82 -20.47 -3.94
N ALA A 44 -23.08 -20.83 -2.88
CA ALA A 44 -23.64 -21.07 -1.55
C ALA A 44 -24.27 -19.81 -0.92
N ASN A 45 -23.76 -18.64 -1.28
CA ASN A 45 -24.25 -17.34 -0.80
C ASN A 45 -25.19 -16.65 -1.80
N GLU A 46 -25.41 -17.25 -2.96
CA GLU A 46 -26.25 -16.68 -4.01
C GLU A 46 -27.73 -16.69 -3.59
N ILE A 47 -28.39 -15.55 -3.75
CA ILE A 47 -29.74 -15.36 -3.25
C ILE A 47 -30.74 -15.25 -4.41
N GLY A 48 -30.27 -15.38 -5.65
CA GLY A 48 -31.09 -15.24 -6.85
C GLY A 48 -30.67 -16.15 -7.99
N PRO A 49 -31.33 -16.06 -9.14
CA PRO A 49 -30.94 -16.84 -10.31
C PRO A 49 -29.57 -16.38 -10.84
N THR A 50 -28.69 -17.32 -11.03
CA THR A 50 -27.36 -17.12 -11.57
C THR A 50 -27.40 -16.74 -13.04
N ALA A 51 -26.62 -15.75 -13.45
CA ALA A 51 -26.41 -15.45 -14.87
C ALA A 51 -25.75 -16.64 -15.57
N ALA A 52 -26.20 -16.97 -16.78
CA ALA A 52 -25.59 -17.99 -17.62
C ALA A 52 -24.15 -17.61 -17.97
N GLN A 53 -23.36 -18.59 -18.38
CA GLN A 53 -22.05 -18.32 -18.97
C GLN A 53 -22.18 -17.45 -20.21
N CYS A 54 -21.27 -16.51 -20.41
CA CYS A 54 -21.21 -15.71 -21.62
C CYS A 54 -20.74 -16.54 -22.81
N ASP A 55 -21.06 -16.08 -24.02
CA ASP A 55 -20.54 -16.68 -25.23
C ASP A 55 -19.01 -16.57 -25.34
N ASP A 56 -18.43 -17.35 -26.23
CA ASP A 56 -16.99 -17.46 -26.38
C ASP A 56 -16.33 -16.15 -26.88
N ALA A 57 -17.04 -15.38 -27.72
CA ALA A 57 -16.52 -14.10 -28.23
C ALA A 57 -16.44 -13.07 -27.09
N THR A 58 -17.46 -13.01 -26.26
CA THR A 58 -17.52 -12.17 -25.05
C THR A 58 -16.44 -12.58 -24.05
N PHE A 59 -16.26 -13.87 -23.82
CA PHE A 59 -15.21 -14.42 -22.95
C PHE A 59 -13.82 -14.01 -23.45
N LEU A 60 -13.51 -14.31 -24.73
CA LEU A 60 -12.20 -14.01 -25.31
C LEU A 60 -11.88 -12.50 -25.22
N ARG A 61 -12.85 -11.64 -25.55
CA ARG A 61 -12.67 -10.19 -25.44
C ARG A 61 -12.36 -9.75 -24.01
N ARG A 62 -13.12 -10.25 -23.03
CA ARG A 62 -12.92 -9.92 -21.61
C ARG A 62 -11.56 -10.36 -21.12
N VAL A 63 -11.22 -11.62 -21.30
CA VAL A 63 -9.98 -12.18 -20.78
C VAL A 63 -8.74 -11.59 -21.46
N SER A 64 -8.83 -11.20 -22.74
CA SER A 64 -7.74 -10.49 -23.42
C SER A 64 -7.53 -9.09 -22.85
N LEU A 65 -8.60 -8.35 -22.56
CA LEU A 65 -8.49 -7.02 -21.94
C LEU A 65 -7.90 -7.11 -20.53
N ASP A 66 -8.35 -8.08 -19.73
CA ASP A 66 -7.94 -8.19 -18.34
C ASP A 66 -6.52 -8.77 -18.17
N LEU A 67 -6.10 -9.68 -19.05
CA LEU A 67 -4.79 -10.33 -18.94
C LEU A 67 -3.69 -9.65 -19.77
N ILE A 68 -3.99 -9.07 -20.94
CA ILE A 68 -2.97 -8.49 -21.83
C ILE A 68 -3.23 -7.03 -22.23
N GLY A 69 -4.31 -6.40 -21.72
CA GLY A 69 -4.60 -4.98 -21.89
C GLY A 69 -5.08 -4.57 -23.29
N ARG A 70 -5.33 -5.51 -24.20
CA ARG A 70 -5.82 -5.23 -25.56
C ARG A 70 -6.95 -6.16 -25.97
N ILE A 71 -7.73 -5.72 -26.94
CA ILE A 71 -8.72 -6.59 -27.59
C ILE A 71 -8.00 -7.67 -28.43
N PRO A 72 -8.61 -8.86 -28.61
CA PRO A 72 -8.05 -9.88 -29.48
C PRO A 72 -8.04 -9.43 -30.95
N THR A 73 -7.06 -9.87 -31.70
CA THR A 73 -6.98 -9.67 -33.16
C THR A 73 -8.04 -10.52 -33.87
N ILE A 74 -8.32 -10.21 -35.14
CA ILE A 74 -9.28 -10.97 -35.94
C ILE A 74 -8.86 -12.43 -36.06
N ASP A 75 -7.57 -12.73 -36.17
CA ASP A 75 -7.06 -14.08 -36.31
C ASP A 75 -7.15 -14.86 -34.98
N GLU A 76 -6.88 -14.23 -33.85
CA GLU A 76 -7.11 -14.81 -32.51
C GLU A 76 -8.59 -15.14 -32.30
N VAL A 77 -9.51 -14.25 -32.68
CA VAL A 77 -10.96 -14.49 -32.60
C VAL A 77 -11.36 -15.68 -33.49
N ARG A 78 -10.92 -15.71 -34.76
CA ARG A 78 -11.24 -16.78 -35.68
C ARG A 78 -10.72 -18.13 -35.20
N SER A 79 -9.48 -18.18 -34.76
CA SER A 79 -8.86 -19.40 -34.24
C SER A 79 -9.58 -19.94 -33.02
N PHE A 80 -9.89 -19.07 -32.04
CA PHE A 80 -10.59 -19.43 -30.82
C PHE A 80 -12.03 -19.92 -31.06
N LEU A 81 -12.78 -19.25 -31.95
CA LEU A 81 -14.15 -19.66 -32.27
C LEU A 81 -14.19 -20.95 -33.11
N ALA A 82 -13.17 -21.23 -33.92
CA ALA A 82 -13.04 -22.46 -34.67
C ALA A 82 -12.65 -23.66 -33.79
N ASP A 83 -11.95 -23.43 -32.67
CA ASP A 83 -11.57 -24.47 -31.74
C ASP A 83 -12.80 -25.09 -31.07
N LYS A 84 -12.91 -26.45 -31.11
CA LYS A 84 -14.00 -27.23 -30.54
C LYS A 84 -13.57 -28.02 -29.30
N SER A 85 -12.33 -27.85 -28.84
CA SER A 85 -11.85 -28.51 -27.63
C SER A 85 -12.64 -28.05 -26.41
N ALA A 86 -12.86 -28.96 -25.46
CA ALA A 86 -13.53 -28.62 -24.20
C ALA A 86 -12.72 -27.62 -23.36
N ASP A 87 -11.39 -27.68 -23.48
CA ASP A 87 -10.45 -26.90 -22.68
C ASP A 87 -10.01 -25.59 -23.34
N LYS A 88 -10.66 -25.19 -24.46
CA LYS A 88 -10.22 -23.99 -25.23
C LYS A 88 -10.13 -22.71 -24.41
N ARG A 89 -11.03 -22.51 -23.42
CA ARG A 89 -11.00 -21.35 -22.53
C ARG A 89 -9.80 -21.38 -21.60
N GLN A 90 -9.47 -22.54 -21.06
CA GLN A 90 -8.28 -22.73 -20.24
C GLN A 90 -7.01 -22.54 -21.09
N ASN A 91 -6.97 -23.15 -22.29
CA ASN A 91 -5.82 -23.03 -23.17
C ASN A 91 -5.52 -21.59 -23.58
N VAL A 92 -6.56 -20.79 -23.88
CA VAL A 92 -6.36 -19.37 -24.22
C VAL A 92 -5.90 -18.55 -23.03
N VAL A 93 -6.41 -18.81 -21.82
CA VAL A 93 -5.93 -18.17 -20.57
C VAL A 93 -4.43 -18.45 -20.38
N ASP A 94 -4.04 -19.72 -20.47
CA ASP A 94 -2.65 -20.13 -20.31
C ASP A 94 -1.75 -19.53 -21.40
N GLN A 95 -2.21 -19.46 -22.65
CA GLN A 95 -1.48 -18.83 -23.76
C GLN A 95 -1.29 -17.31 -23.55
N LEU A 96 -2.33 -16.58 -23.16
CA LEU A 96 -2.25 -15.14 -22.91
C LEU A 96 -1.28 -14.84 -21.76
N MET A 97 -1.30 -15.65 -20.70
CA MET A 97 -0.45 -15.45 -19.53
C MET A 97 1.02 -15.84 -19.75
N ALA A 98 1.30 -16.72 -20.71
CA ALA A 98 2.66 -17.08 -21.08
C ALA A 98 3.39 -15.99 -21.90
N GLY A 99 2.64 -15.10 -22.54
CA GLY A 99 3.18 -14.06 -23.44
C GLY A 99 3.81 -12.87 -22.72
N PRO A 100 4.73 -12.16 -23.38
CA PRO A 100 5.36 -10.95 -22.82
C PRO A 100 4.36 -9.79 -22.67
N GLU A 101 3.24 -9.80 -23.39
CA GLU A 101 2.17 -8.81 -23.29
C GLU A 101 1.52 -8.83 -21.90
N HIS A 102 1.34 -10.02 -21.31
CA HIS A 102 0.83 -10.17 -19.95
C HIS A 102 1.74 -9.50 -18.92
N ASN A 103 3.05 -9.70 -19.01
CA ASN A 103 4.01 -9.09 -18.09
C ASN A 103 4.00 -7.55 -18.19
N ARG A 104 3.88 -7.01 -19.40
CA ARG A 104 3.79 -5.57 -19.63
C ARG A 104 2.49 -5.00 -19.09
N HIS A 105 1.37 -5.68 -19.34
CA HIS A 105 0.07 -5.25 -18.82
C HIS A 105 0.03 -5.28 -17.28
N LEU A 106 0.54 -6.35 -16.67
CA LEU A 106 0.68 -6.39 -15.22
C LEU A 106 1.56 -5.24 -14.68
N ALA A 107 2.66 -4.94 -15.39
CA ALA A 107 3.51 -3.82 -14.99
C ALA A 107 2.77 -2.48 -15.04
N GLU A 108 1.94 -2.24 -16.05
CA GLU A 108 1.09 -1.04 -16.16
C GLU A 108 0.04 -0.97 -15.02
N VAL A 109 -0.61 -2.09 -14.74
CA VAL A 109 -1.60 -2.20 -13.63
C VAL A 109 -0.92 -1.93 -12.28
N PHE A 110 0.25 -2.53 -12.04
CA PHE A 110 0.99 -2.34 -10.79
C PHE A 110 1.64 -0.96 -10.70
N GLU A 111 2.12 -0.40 -11.79
CA GLU A 111 2.58 1.00 -11.81
C GLU A 111 1.45 1.95 -11.41
N LEU A 112 0.26 1.79 -12.00
CA LEU A 112 -0.90 2.59 -11.64
C LEU A 112 -1.28 2.43 -10.16
N MET A 113 -1.24 1.21 -9.65
CA MET A 113 -1.53 0.89 -8.25
C MET A 113 -0.49 1.51 -7.30
N LEU A 114 0.80 1.38 -7.61
CA LEU A 114 1.90 1.79 -6.73
C LEU A 114 2.22 3.27 -6.84
N MET A 115 2.18 3.82 -8.04
CA MET A 115 2.64 5.18 -8.31
C MET A 115 1.51 6.18 -8.49
N GLU A 116 0.26 5.75 -8.77
CA GLU A 116 -0.90 6.64 -8.92
C GLU A 116 -0.62 7.80 -9.89
N ARG A 117 0.10 7.51 -10.97
CA ARG A 117 0.57 8.47 -11.98
C ARG A 117 1.63 9.46 -11.49
N ARG A 118 2.24 9.22 -10.32
CA ARG A 118 3.48 9.88 -9.93
C ARG A 118 4.63 9.25 -10.73
N GLY A 119 5.68 10.01 -10.97
CA GLY A 119 6.90 9.48 -11.55
C GLY A 119 7.63 10.48 -12.43
N GLY A 120 8.88 10.14 -12.75
CA GLY A 120 9.72 10.91 -13.66
C GLY A 120 10.54 12.03 -13.02
N THR A 121 10.40 12.31 -11.70
CA THR A 121 11.21 13.29 -11.00
C THR A 121 12.62 12.76 -10.68
N HIS A 122 12.68 11.59 -10.08
CA HIS A 122 13.91 10.93 -9.62
C HIS A 122 14.23 9.67 -10.41
N VAL A 123 13.18 8.97 -10.82
CA VAL A 123 13.21 7.75 -11.62
C VAL A 123 12.19 7.90 -12.73
N LYS A 124 12.58 7.66 -13.97
CA LYS A 124 11.65 7.74 -15.08
C LYS A 124 10.57 6.67 -14.96
N SER A 125 9.34 7.01 -15.35
CA SER A 125 8.20 6.09 -15.27
C SER A 125 8.41 4.82 -16.10
N ASP A 126 9.09 4.93 -17.27
CA ASP A 126 9.45 3.79 -18.10
C ASP A 126 10.44 2.86 -17.38
N GLU A 127 11.46 3.40 -16.70
CA GLU A 127 12.41 2.59 -15.91
C GLU A 127 11.71 1.79 -14.80
N PHE A 128 10.75 2.40 -14.11
CA PHE A 128 9.97 1.71 -13.08
C PHE A 128 9.05 0.65 -13.68
N ARG A 129 8.41 0.95 -14.81
CA ARG A 129 7.55 -0.01 -15.52
C ARG A 129 8.34 -1.19 -16.05
N ASP A 130 9.53 -0.95 -16.62
CA ASP A 130 10.43 -2.01 -17.07
C ASP A 130 10.91 -2.89 -15.91
N TYR A 131 11.22 -2.29 -14.75
CA TYR A 131 11.53 -3.04 -13.53
C TYR A 131 10.38 -3.97 -13.12
N LEU A 132 9.14 -3.49 -13.15
CA LEU A 132 7.95 -4.31 -12.85
C LEU A 132 7.76 -5.42 -13.90
N ALA A 133 7.85 -5.09 -15.20
CA ALA A 133 7.68 -6.05 -16.28
C ALA A 133 8.72 -7.19 -16.20
N ASN A 134 9.98 -6.85 -15.96
CA ASN A 134 11.06 -7.82 -15.76
C ASN A 134 10.82 -8.67 -14.50
N SER A 135 10.38 -8.05 -13.40
CA SER A 135 10.05 -8.77 -12.17
C SER A 135 8.95 -9.82 -12.40
N PHE A 136 7.91 -9.50 -13.19
CA PHE A 136 6.86 -10.46 -13.55
C PHE A 136 7.35 -11.50 -14.57
N ALA A 137 8.24 -11.14 -15.47
CA ALA A 137 8.86 -12.10 -16.42
C ALA A 137 9.72 -13.13 -15.69
N ASP A 138 10.48 -12.69 -14.68
CA ASP A 138 11.33 -13.53 -13.83
C ASP A 138 10.54 -14.37 -12.81
N GLY A 139 9.21 -14.23 -12.77
CA GLY A 139 8.35 -14.95 -11.82
C GLY A 139 8.50 -14.48 -10.38
N LYS A 140 8.95 -13.24 -10.14
CA LYS A 140 9.06 -12.67 -8.81
C LYS A 140 7.69 -12.61 -8.12
N SER A 141 7.64 -13.06 -6.87
CA SER A 141 6.40 -13.00 -6.08
C SER A 141 6.07 -11.56 -5.65
N TYR A 142 4.79 -11.29 -5.39
CA TYR A 142 4.36 -9.99 -4.86
C TYR A 142 5.03 -9.66 -3.52
N LEU A 143 5.25 -10.66 -2.66
CA LEU A 143 5.93 -10.48 -1.39
C LEU A 143 7.37 -10.01 -1.58
N GLN A 144 8.11 -10.64 -2.52
CA GLN A 144 9.46 -10.21 -2.87
C GLN A 144 9.47 -8.82 -3.49
N LEU A 145 8.55 -8.56 -4.45
CA LEU A 145 8.42 -7.26 -5.10
C LEU A 145 8.13 -6.13 -4.09
N ALA A 146 7.17 -6.36 -3.19
CA ALA A 146 6.83 -5.40 -2.13
C ALA A 146 8.03 -5.15 -1.20
N ALA A 147 8.72 -6.19 -0.78
CA ALA A 147 9.88 -6.05 0.09
C ALA A 147 11.05 -5.33 -0.60
N GLU A 148 11.33 -5.63 -1.86
CA GLU A 148 12.36 -4.92 -2.64
C GLU A 148 12.02 -3.43 -2.78
N ILE A 149 10.78 -3.08 -3.12
CA ILE A 149 10.33 -1.69 -3.23
C ILE A 149 10.45 -0.98 -1.87
N LEU A 150 10.03 -1.64 -0.78
CA LEU A 150 10.02 -1.06 0.55
C LEU A 150 11.41 -1.05 1.23
N ALA A 151 12.38 -1.81 0.75
CA ALA A 151 13.76 -1.79 1.23
C ALA A 151 14.69 -0.91 0.37
N ALA A 152 14.25 -0.52 -0.83
CA ALA A 152 15.10 0.18 -1.79
C ALA A 152 15.46 1.59 -1.31
N ASP A 153 16.74 1.89 -1.22
CA ASP A 153 17.25 3.20 -0.81
C ASP A 153 17.77 4.07 -1.98
N GLY A 154 17.77 3.51 -3.19
CA GLY A 154 18.19 4.21 -4.41
C GLY A 154 19.69 4.35 -4.60
N THR A 155 20.52 3.71 -3.78
CA THR A 155 21.98 3.79 -3.89
C THR A 155 22.57 2.86 -4.93
N GLU A 156 21.96 1.70 -5.12
CA GLU A 156 22.39 0.71 -6.11
C GLU A 156 21.70 0.97 -7.45
N GLU A 157 22.49 1.11 -8.50
CA GLU A 157 22.00 1.35 -9.86
C GLU A 157 21.01 0.25 -10.30
N LYS A 158 21.31 -1.01 -9.99
CA LYS A 158 20.47 -2.17 -10.29
C LYS A 158 19.08 -2.10 -9.66
N ASN A 159 18.98 -1.56 -8.45
CA ASN A 159 17.74 -1.53 -7.66
C ASN A 159 17.13 -0.12 -7.59
N ARG A 160 17.68 0.83 -8.35
CA ARG A 160 17.23 2.21 -8.31
C ARG A 160 15.77 2.37 -8.72
N ALA A 161 15.34 1.63 -9.72
CA ALA A 161 13.95 1.66 -10.17
C ALA A 161 12.97 1.31 -9.03
N ALA A 162 13.29 0.32 -8.19
CA ALA A 162 12.47 -0.04 -7.04
C ALA A 162 12.31 1.11 -6.03
N ALA A 163 13.32 1.98 -5.90
CA ALA A 163 13.28 3.14 -5.00
C ALA A 163 12.34 4.26 -5.49
N ALA A 164 11.82 4.19 -6.70
CA ALA A 164 10.88 5.17 -7.26
C ALA A 164 9.71 5.43 -6.29
N PHE A 165 9.20 4.39 -5.64
CA PHE A 165 8.09 4.52 -4.70
C PHE A 165 8.35 5.56 -3.60
N TYR A 166 9.51 5.55 -3.00
CA TYR A 166 9.92 6.50 -1.98
C TYR A 166 10.34 7.85 -2.56
N LEU A 167 11.18 7.80 -3.59
CA LEU A 167 11.80 8.98 -4.18
C LEU A 167 10.76 9.92 -4.79
N GLU A 168 9.77 9.39 -5.52
CA GLU A 168 8.70 10.19 -6.12
C GLU A 168 7.70 10.74 -5.07
N ARG A 169 7.83 10.31 -3.82
CA ARG A 169 7.14 10.85 -2.64
C ARG A 169 8.03 11.73 -1.79
N GLU A 170 9.21 12.15 -2.30
CA GLU A 170 10.18 13.03 -1.64
C GLU A 170 10.65 12.48 -0.27
N VAL A 171 10.44 11.18 -0.01
CA VAL A 171 10.66 10.54 1.30
C VAL A 171 9.91 11.30 2.43
N GLU A 172 8.76 11.92 2.10
CA GLU A 172 7.95 12.62 3.08
C GLU A 172 7.21 11.61 3.96
N SER A 173 7.49 11.61 5.26
CA SER A 173 7.08 10.56 6.18
C SER A 173 5.57 10.39 6.31
N HIS A 174 4.80 11.49 6.33
CA HIS A 174 3.35 11.43 6.43
C HIS A 174 2.70 10.96 5.11
N LEU A 175 3.24 11.37 3.96
CA LEU A 175 2.78 10.90 2.66
C LEU A 175 3.05 9.39 2.51
N LEU A 176 4.26 8.95 2.89
CA LEU A 176 4.61 7.53 2.86
C LEU A 176 3.71 6.71 3.78
N THR A 177 3.43 7.18 4.98
CA THR A 177 2.54 6.50 5.93
C THR A 177 1.16 6.26 5.33
N ARG A 178 0.54 7.30 4.74
CA ARG A 178 -0.77 7.20 4.10
C ARG A 178 -0.76 6.24 2.92
N ASP A 179 0.18 6.43 2.00
CA ASP A 179 0.21 5.67 0.76
C ASP A 179 0.57 4.21 1.01
N ILE A 180 1.50 3.91 1.92
CA ILE A 180 1.84 2.52 2.26
C ILE A 180 0.67 1.84 2.97
N GLY A 181 0.00 2.51 3.93
CA GLY A 181 -1.21 1.99 4.58
C GLY A 181 -2.28 1.61 3.56
N ARG A 182 -2.55 2.49 2.62
CA ARG A 182 -3.58 2.33 1.61
C ARG A 182 -3.20 1.31 0.52
N ILE A 183 -1.99 1.41 -0.03
CA ILE A 183 -1.55 0.61 -1.18
C ILE A 183 -1.21 -0.83 -0.77
N PHE A 184 -0.48 -1.04 0.32
CA PHE A 184 -0.02 -2.37 0.72
C PHE A 184 -0.92 -3.07 1.73
N PHE A 185 -1.68 -2.31 2.53
CA PHE A 185 -2.52 -2.89 3.58
C PHE A 185 -4.01 -2.63 3.41
N GLY A 186 -4.42 -1.81 2.43
CA GLY A 186 -5.83 -1.54 2.16
C GLY A 186 -6.52 -0.66 3.21
N VAL A 187 -5.75 0.12 4.00
CA VAL A 187 -6.28 0.96 5.07
C VAL A 187 -5.93 2.43 4.83
N ASP A 188 -6.94 3.27 4.66
CA ASP A 188 -6.75 4.72 4.53
C ASP A 188 -6.73 5.38 5.91
N LEU A 189 -5.52 5.55 6.44
CA LEU A 189 -5.28 6.12 7.76
C LEU A 189 -5.15 7.65 7.76
N GLN A 190 -5.48 8.35 6.69
CA GLN A 190 -5.23 9.79 6.57
C GLN A 190 -5.86 10.60 7.71
N CYS A 191 -7.11 10.34 8.06
CA CYS A 191 -7.79 11.02 9.16
C CYS A 191 -7.18 10.69 10.52
N ALA A 192 -6.60 9.50 10.66
CA ALA A 192 -5.97 9.03 11.89
C ALA A 192 -4.62 9.72 12.20
N GLN A 193 -4.15 10.62 11.35
CA GLN A 193 -2.98 11.45 11.63
C GLN A 193 -3.22 12.41 12.81
N CYS A 194 -4.41 13.00 12.92
CA CYS A 194 -4.70 14.06 13.90
C CYS A 194 -5.54 13.56 15.09
N HIS A 195 -6.36 12.52 14.90
CA HIS A 195 -7.27 11.94 15.87
C HIS A 195 -7.72 10.55 15.41
N ASN A 196 -8.37 9.77 16.26
CA ASN A 196 -9.04 8.55 15.82
C ASN A 196 -10.08 8.89 14.75
N HIS A 197 -10.25 8.02 13.75
CA HIS A 197 -11.17 8.31 12.64
C HIS A 197 -12.61 8.54 13.17
N PRO A 198 -13.30 9.61 12.73
CA PRO A 198 -14.58 10.00 13.35
C PRO A 198 -15.75 9.07 13.01
N LEU A 199 -15.65 8.30 11.92
CA LEU A 199 -16.71 7.42 11.41
C LEU A 199 -16.28 5.96 11.26
N ILE A 200 -15.02 5.66 11.44
CA ILE A 200 -14.47 4.31 11.29
C ILE A 200 -13.75 3.94 12.59
N ASP A 201 -14.41 3.16 13.42
CA ASP A 201 -13.91 2.75 14.74
C ASP A 201 -12.61 1.96 14.68
N ASP A 202 -12.29 1.37 13.53
CA ASP A 202 -11.09 0.56 13.34
C ASP A 202 -9.81 1.38 13.13
N TYR A 203 -9.92 2.66 12.75
CA TYR A 203 -8.78 3.49 12.36
C TYR A 203 -8.38 4.43 13.51
N HIS A 204 -7.41 4.00 14.30
CA HIS A 204 -6.90 4.74 15.43
C HIS A 204 -5.65 5.53 15.09
N GLN A 205 -5.45 6.65 15.78
CA GLN A 205 -4.24 7.47 15.67
C GLN A 205 -2.96 6.64 15.92
N SER A 206 -3.01 5.71 16.87
CA SER A 206 -1.92 4.77 17.14
C SER A 206 -1.58 3.83 15.99
N ASP A 207 -2.53 3.52 15.09
CA ASP A 207 -2.27 2.71 13.90
C ASP A 207 -1.49 3.50 12.85
N TYR A 208 -1.89 4.78 12.67
CA TYR A 208 -1.16 5.72 11.81
C TYR A 208 0.28 5.90 12.27
N TYR A 209 0.49 6.23 13.55
CA TYR A 209 1.82 6.51 14.08
C TYR A 209 2.69 5.25 14.24
N GLY A 210 2.09 4.07 14.39
CA GLY A 210 2.80 2.81 14.31
C GLY A 210 3.46 2.60 12.93
N LEU A 211 2.74 2.90 11.86
CA LEU A 211 3.30 2.85 10.51
C LEU A 211 4.25 4.04 10.24
N HIS A 212 3.91 5.25 10.70
CA HIS A 212 4.76 6.44 10.60
C HIS A 212 6.13 6.26 11.25
N ALA A 213 6.22 5.49 12.32
CA ALA A 213 7.46 5.22 13.04
C ALA A 213 8.56 4.59 12.16
N PHE A 214 8.21 3.94 11.08
CA PHE A 214 9.19 3.43 10.11
C PHE A 214 9.87 4.55 9.32
N PHE A 215 9.21 5.69 9.13
CA PHE A 215 9.64 6.74 8.19
C PHE A 215 10.11 8.02 8.87
N VAL A 216 9.83 8.21 10.16
CA VAL A 216 10.18 9.43 10.90
C VAL A 216 11.67 9.75 10.88
N ARG A 217 12.53 8.73 10.69
CA ARG A 217 13.99 8.86 10.59
C ARG A 217 14.50 8.98 9.16
N ALA A 218 13.64 8.73 8.16
CA ALA A 218 14.00 8.75 6.76
C ALA A 218 13.90 10.16 6.16
N SER A 219 14.76 10.46 5.21
CA SER A 219 14.77 11.72 4.48
C SER A 219 15.38 11.56 3.10
N LEU A 220 15.03 12.47 2.20
CA LEU A 220 15.66 12.54 0.90
C LEU A 220 17.06 13.13 1.03
N PHE A 221 18.07 12.45 0.51
CA PHE A 221 19.46 12.90 0.53
C PHE A 221 20.03 13.04 -0.87
N ARG A 222 20.70 14.17 -1.10
CA ARG A 222 21.43 14.42 -2.34
C ARG A 222 22.77 15.09 -2.03
N PRO A 223 23.89 14.40 -2.24
CA PRO A 223 25.21 14.93 -1.86
C PRO A 223 25.66 16.11 -2.72
N ASP A 224 25.30 16.13 -3.99
CA ASP A 224 25.53 17.24 -4.91
C ASP A 224 24.51 17.25 -6.06
N LYS A 225 24.47 18.34 -6.86
CA LYS A 225 23.51 18.53 -7.97
C LYS A 225 23.63 17.48 -9.08
N LYS A 226 24.80 16.88 -9.25
CA LYS A 226 25.08 15.92 -10.33
C LYS A 226 24.76 14.48 -9.93
N LYS A 227 24.59 14.23 -8.62
CA LYS A 227 24.30 12.89 -8.12
C LYS A 227 22.80 12.68 -7.93
N PRO A 228 22.31 11.48 -8.19
CA PRO A 228 20.92 11.14 -7.96
C PRO A 228 20.56 11.26 -6.47
N ALA A 229 19.28 11.57 -6.21
CA ALA A 229 18.75 11.52 -4.86
C ALA A 229 18.66 10.07 -4.37
N VAL A 230 18.87 9.86 -3.08
CA VAL A 230 18.77 8.58 -2.39
C VAL A 230 18.07 8.77 -1.03
N ILE A 231 17.67 7.69 -0.41
CA ILE A 231 17.13 7.72 0.94
C ILE A 231 18.28 7.73 1.93
N ALA A 232 18.23 8.64 2.90
CA ALA A 232 19.06 8.65 4.09
C ALA A 232 18.19 8.40 5.32
N GLU A 233 18.76 7.82 6.35
CA GLU A 233 18.05 7.53 7.59
C GLU A 233 18.91 7.91 8.79
N GLN A 234 18.30 8.58 9.76
CA GLN A 234 18.93 8.89 11.04
C GLN A 234 18.80 7.70 11.99
N ALA A 235 19.77 7.55 12.89
CA ALA A 235 19.72 6.48 13.88
C ALA A 235 18.69 6.73 15.00
N THR A 236 18.29 7.99 15.19
CA THR A 236 17.38 8.42 16.25
C THR A 236 16.20 9.21 15.67
N GLY A 237 15.09 9.19 16.37
CA GLY A 237 13.84 9.88 16.00
C GLY A 237 12.65 9.02 16.44
N GLU A 238 11.70 9.63 17.16
CA GLU A 238 10.54 8.94 17.73
C GLU A 238 9.24 9.42 17.09
N SER A 239 8.22 8.56 17.16
CA SER A 239 6.89 8.83 16.59
C SER A 239 5.93 9.17 17.73
N ASP A 240 6.13 10.36 18.31
CA ASP A 240 5.21 10.92 19.31
C ASP A 240 4.01 11.56 18.62
N PHE A 241 2.84 11.49 19.25
CA PHE A 241 1.62 12.10 18.73
C PHE A 241 0.70 12.59 19.84
N LYS A 242 -0.16 13.54 19.46
CA LYS A 242 -1.15 14.13 20.36
C LYS A 242 -2.48 14.22 19.62
N SER A 243 -3.56 13.82 20.28
CA SER A 243 -4.90 13.99 19.74
C SER A 243 -5.31 15.46 19.77
N VAL A 244 -5.77 16.01 18.64
CA VAL A 244 -6.28 17.39 18.57
C VAL A 244 -7.60 17.61 19.31
N PHE A 245 -8.30 16.53 19.69
CA PHE A 245 -9.58 16.64 20.42
C PHE A 245 -9.48 16.39 21.91
N THR A 246 -8.55 15.53 22.33
CA THR A 246 -8.46 15.10 23.73
C THR A 246 -7.20 15.59 24.42
N ASP A 247 -6.31 16.27 23.70
CA ASP A 247 -4.97 16.66 24.16
C ASP A 247 -4.10 15.49 24.67
N ARG A 248 -4.57 14.26 24.49
CA ARG A 248 -3.88 13.05 24.92
C ARG A 248 -2.62 12.83 24.12
N GLU A 249 -1.49 12.88 24.79
CA GLU A 249 -0.19 12.54 24.24
C GLU A 249 0.06 11.04 24.32
N SER A 250 0.63 10.47 23.27
CA SER A 250 1.01 9.07 23.23
C SER A 250 2.21 8.88 22.29
N MET A 251 2.74 7.67 22.27
CA MET A 251 3.81 7.25 21.37
C MET A 251 3.64 5.78 20.99
N THR A 252 4.22 5.40 19.88
CA THR A 252 4.26 4.00 19.47
C THR A 252 5.55 3.72 18.71
N GLY A 253 6.11 2.53 18.86
CA GLY A 253 7.18 2.04 18.01
C GLY A 253 6.68 1.56 16.64
N PRO A 254 7.61 1.13 15.77
CA PRO A 254 7.30 0.67 14.42
C PRO A 254 6.34 -0.54 14.45
N ARG A 255 5.22 -0.44 13.74
CA ARG A 255 4.19 -1.46 13.66
C ARG A 255 3.48 -1.41 12.31
N ILE A 256 3.39 -2.55 11.63
CA ILE A 256 2.57 -2.68 10.41
C ILE A 256 1.11 -2.93 10.76
N PRO A 257 0.14 -2.52 9.91
CA PRO A 257 -1.27 -2.81 10.11
C PRO A 257 -1.53 -4.31 10.31
N GLY A 258 -2.21 -4.67 11.41
CA GLY A 258 -2.48 -6.06 11.79
C GLY A 258 -1.29 -6.79 12.41
N GLY A 259 -0.14 -6.14 12.59
CA GLY A 259 1.05 -6.71 13.21
C GLY A 259 1.31 -6.22 14.63
N SER A 260 2.31 -6.83 15.28
CA SER A 260 2.81 -6.41 16.59
C SER A 260 3.86 -5.31 16.45
N GLU A 261 4.05 -4.53 17.51
CA GLU A 261 5.13 -3.54 17.59
C GLU A 261 6.49 -4.22 17.57
N LEU A 262 7.40 -3.73 16.73
CA LEU A 262 8.74 -4.27 16.62
C LEU A 262 9.59 -3.80 17.81
N ALA A 263 10.38 -4.73 18.35
CA ALA A 263 11.35 -4.40 19.37
C ALA A 263 12.52 -3.62 18.76
N GLU A 264 12.94 -2.55 19.41
CA GLU A 264 14.07 -1.74 18.99
C GLU A 264 15.28 -1.97 19.91
N VAL A 265 16.46 -1.85 19.34
CA VAL A 265 17.72 -1.93 20.05
C VAL A 265 18.28 -0.54 20.23
N SER A 266 18.46 -0.10 21.47
CA SER A 266 19.17 1.13 21.80
C SER A 266 20.68 0.90 21.64
N LEU A 267 21.31 1.67 20.75
CA LEU A 267 22.76 1.65 20.53
C LEU A 267 23.40 2.88 21.20
N LYS A 268 24.64 2.68 21.69
CA LYS A 268 25.40 3.76 22.31
C LYS A 268 25.82 4.82 21.26
N PRO A 269 25.99 6.10 21.66
CA PRO A 269 26.62 7.11 20.80
C PRO A 269 28.00 6.64 20.29
N GLY A 270 28.23 6.84 18.98
CA GLY A 270 29.40 6.31 18.28
C GLY A 270 29.25 4.86 17.77
N GLU A 271 28.21 4.15 18.18
CA GLU A 271 27.87 2.81 17.66
C GLU A 271 26.62 2.79 16.81
N GLN A 272 25.94 3.92 16.68
CA GLN A 272 24.61 4.02 16.07
C GLN A 272 24.66 3.92 14.54
N TYR A 273 25.77 4.24 13.92
CA TYR A 273 25.92 4.32 12.48
C TYR A 273 26.98 3.33 11.94
N VAL A 274 26.74 2.87 10.72
CA VAL A 274 27.78 2.29 9.86
C VAL A 274 28.56 3.43 9.21
N GLN A 275 27.85 4.50 8.83
CA GLN A 275 28.42 5.73 8.30
C GLN A 275 27.76 6.93 8.99
N GLU A 276 28.58 7.64 9.78
CA GLU A 276 28.14 8.81 10.54
C GLU A 276 27.68 9.95 9.62
N PRO A 277 26.68 10.75 10.06
CA PRO A 277 26.25 11.91 9.34
C PRO A 277 27.37 12.97 9.30
N ALA A 278 27.77 13.38 8.10
CA ALA A 278 28.69 14.48 7.90
C ALA A 278 28.28 15.30 6.66
N LYS A 279 28.95 16.42 6.44
CA LYS A 279 28.66 17.28 5.29
C LYS A 279 28.79 16.48 3.98
N ASN A 280 27.72 16.37 3.20
CA ASN A 280 27.64 15.61 1.94
C ASN A 280 27.88 14.11 2.07
N ILE A 281 27.83 13.57 3.27
CA ILE A 281 27.93 12.14 3.55
C ILE A 281 26.57 11.67 4.01
N ARG A 282 26.04 10.65 3.30
CA ARG A 282 24.77 10.01 3.64
C ARG A 282 24.92 9.28 4.96
N PRO A 283 24.11 9.57 5.98
CA PRO A 283 24.08 8.74 7.18
C PRO A 283 23.54 7.37 6.87
N ILE A 284 24.18 6.35 7.44
CA ILE A 284 23.74 4.95 7.34
C ILE A 284 23.67 4.40 8.76
N PRO A 285 22.47 4.28 9.35
CA PRO A 285 22.35 3.70 10.68
C PRO A 285 22.64 2.20 10.67
N LYS A 286 23.12 1.64 11.78
CA LYS A 286 23.26 0.19 11.94
C LYS A 286 21.92 -0.54 11.93
N VAL A 287 20.85 0.13 12.35
CA VAL A 287 19.47 -0.38 12.34
C VAL A 287 18.61 0.55 11.53
N SER A 288 18.23 0.16 10.34
CA SER A 288 17.31 0.88 9.48
C SER A 288 15.86 0.51 9.78
N ARG A 289 15.02 1.47 10.14
CA ARG A 289 13.57 1.25 10.31
C ARG A 289 12.89 0.99 8.97
N VAL A 290 13.36 1.63 7.89
CA VAL A 290 12.84 1.39 6.54
C VAL A 290 13.07 -0.07 6.11
N GLN A 291 14.27 -0.62 6.33
CA GLN A 291 14.53 -2.03 6.07
C GLN A 291 13.72 -2.95 6.98
N LYS A 292 13.52 -2.58 8.25
CA LYS A 292 12.69 -3.34 9.20
C LYS A 292 11.24 -3.47 8.75
N LEU A 293 10.69 -2.51 8.02
CA LEU A 293 9.36 -2.63 7.40
C LEU A 293 9.33 -3.79 6.39
N ALA A 294 10.29 -3.83 5.48
CA ALA A 294 10.38 -4.90 4.48
C ALA A 294 10.61 -6.27 5.14
N GLU A 295 11.51 -6.35 6.12
CA GLU A 295 11.76 -7.56 6.90
C GLU A 295 10.49 -8.04 7.64
N ALA A 296 9.73 -7.13 8.26
CA ALA A 296 8.50 -7.45 8.98
C ALA A 296 7.43 -8.04 8.05
N ILE A 297 7.28 -7.46 6.85
CA ILE A 297 6.35 -7.96 5.84
C ILE A 297 6.79 -9.33 5.34
N GLN A 298 8.09 -9.55 5.09
CA GLN A 298 8.60 -10.84 4.63
C GLN A 298 8.50 -11.94 5.68
N ALA A 299 8.84 -11.61 6.93
CA ALA A 299 8.87 -12.60 8.00
C ALA A 299 7.46 -13.06 8.42
N ASN A 300 6.49 -12.15 8.42
CA ASN A 300 5.11 -12.44 8.83
C ASN A 300 4.12 -11.52 8.11
N PRO A 301 3.78 -11.83 6.85
CA PRO A 301 2.77 -11.07 6.12
C PRO A 301 1.43 -11.09 6.85
N THR A 302 0.95 -9.91 7.25
CA THR A 302 -0.31 -9.79 8.02
C THR A 302 -1.54 -10.11 7.16
N ASP A 303 -2.67 -10.38 7.82
CA ASP A 303 -3.96 -10.57 7.13
C ASP A 303 -4.33 -9.36 6.28
N ALA A 304 -4.05 -8.15 6.76
CA ALA A 304 -4.27 -6.93 6.01
C ALA A 304 -3.49 -6.92 4.69
N PHE A 305 -2.22 -7.33 4.71
CA PHE A 305 -1.38 -7.41 3.51
C PHE A 305 -1.91 -8.43 2.48
N ARG A 306 -2.22 -9.66 2.91
CA ARG A 306 -2.69 -10.72 1.97
C ARG A 306 -4.12 -10.47 1.49
N ARG A 307 -5.04 -9.99 2.32
CA ARG A 307 -6.40 -9.62 1.90
C ARG A 307 -6.39 -8.46 0.92
N ASN A 308 -5.54 -7.46 1.15
CA ASN A 308 -5.46 -6.31 0.27
C ASN A 308 -5.01 -6.70 -1.14
N ILE A 309 -3.92 -7.47 -1.29
CA ILE A 309 -3.48 -7.88 -2.64
C ILE A 309 -4.51 -8.80 -3.31
N ALA A 310 -5.10 -9.76 -2.58
CA ALA A 310 -6.15 -10.63 -3.11
C ALA A 310 -7.35 -9.80 -3.61
N ASN A 311 -7.79 -8.82 -2.82
CA ASN A 311 -8.88 -7.91 -3.19
C ASN A 311 -8.56 -7.04 -4.41
N ARG A 312 -7.32 -6.55 -4.53
CA ARG A 312 -6.87 -5.75 -5.69
C ARG A 312 -6.79 -6.57 -6.97
N LEU A 313 -6.32 -7.82 -6.88
CA LEU A 313 -6.32 -8.74 -8.03
C LEU A 313 -7.75 -9.12 -8.46
N TRP A 314 -8.64 -9.35 -7.50
CA TRP A 314 -10.06 -9.51 -7.78
C TRP A 314 -10.65 -8.26 -8.44
N ALA A 315 -10.36 -7.08 -7.89
CA ALA A 315 -10.83 -5.81 -8.46
C ALA A 315 -10.32 -5.57 -9.88
N HIS A 316 -9.09 -5.99 -10.20
CA HIS A 316 -8.55 -5.95 -11.54
C HIS A 316 -9.38 -6.77 -12.54
N MET A 317 -9.76 -7.99 -12.16
CA MET A 317 -10.51 -8.91 -13.02
C MET A 317 -12.01 -8.56 -13.14
N PHE A 318 -12.61 -8.00 -12.08
CA PHE A 318 -14.05 -7.72 -12.03
C PHE A 318 -14.41 -6.24 -12.12
N GLY A 319 -13.41 -5.35 -12.13
CA GLY A 319 -13.62 -3.90 -12.08
C GLY A 319 -14.03 -3.37 -10.70
N ARG A 320 -14.29 -4.26 -9.74
CA ARG A 320 -14.68 -3.93 -8.36
C ARG A 320 -14.11 -4.97 -7.39
N GLY A 321 -13.59 -4.50 -6.25
CA GLY A 321 -13.11 -5.38 -5.18
C GLY A 321 -14.25 -6.05 -4.41
N LEU A 322 -13.95 -7.17 -3.75
CA LEU A 322 -14.81 -7.76 -2.72
C LEU A 322 -15.02 -6.79 -1.55
N VAL A 323 -13.98 -6.03 -1.21
CA VAL A 323 -14.07 -4.79 -0.44
C VAL A 323 -13.91 -3.64 -1.41
N HIS A 324 -14.85 -2.70 -1.43
CA HIS A 324 -14.81 -1.54 -2.31
C HIS A 324 -15.27 -0.28 -1.57
N PRO A 325 -14.55 0.84 -1.67
CA PRO A 325 -13.25 1.04 -2.34
C PRO A 325 -12.14 0.10 -1.83
N VAL A 326 -11.19 -0.23 -2.70
CA VAL A 326 -10.17 -1.29 -2.44
C VAL A 326 -9.19 -0.97 -1.30
N ASP A 327 -9.16 0.28 -0.84
CA ASP A 327 -8.30 0.80 0.22
C ASP A 327 -9.06 1.18 1.51
N LEU A 328 -10.33 0.74 1.63
CA LEU A 328 -11.19 0.98 2.79
C LEU A 328 -11.59 -0.34 3.48
N HIS A 329 -10.58 -1.11 3.88
CA HIS A 329 -10.77 -2.33 4.66
C HIS A 329 -11.02 -1.98 6.13
N HIS A 330 -12.27 -2.04 6.56
CA HIS A 330 -12.66 -1.84 7.96
C HIS A 330 -13.94 -2.61 8.30
N SER A 331 -14.24 -2.76 9.58
CA SER A 331 -15.37 -3.56 10.05
C SER A 331 -16.75 -3.06 9.59
N GLY A 332 -16.89 -1.76 9.34
CA GLY A 332 -18.11 -1.17 8.77
C GLY A 332 -18.23 -1.29 7.23
N ASN A 333 -17.19 -1.78 6.55
CA ASN A 333 -17.18 -2.06 5.11
C ASN A 333 -16.74 -3.51 4.85
N PRO A 334 -17.54 -4.50 5.27
CA PRO A 334 -17.17 -5.90 5.12
C PRO A 334 -17.15 -6.31 3.64
N PRO A 335 -16.35 -7.35 3.28
CA PRO A 335 -16.33 -7.89 1.93
C PRO A 335 -17.73 -8.35 1.51
N THR A 336 -18.06 -8.22 0.22
CA THR A 336 -19.33 -8.76 -0.32
C THR A 336 -19.43 -10.28 -0.13
N HIS A 337 -18.29 -10.96 -0.26
CA HIS A 337 -18.16 -12.41 -0.04
C HIS A 337 -16.97 -12.66 0.88
N PRO A 338 -17.15 -12.64 2.21
CA PRO A 338 -16.04 -12.78 3.15
C PRO A 338 -15.24 -14.07 2.98
N GLU A 339 -15.93 -15.21 2.76
CA GLU A 339 -15.31 -16.50 2.59
C GLU A 339 -14.46 -16.58 1.32
N VAL A 340 -14.89 -15.89 0.24
CA VAL A 340 -14.11 -15.79 -1.02
C VAL A 340 -12.84 -14.97 -0.79
N LEU A 341 -12.94 -13.83 -0.11
CA LEU A 341 -11.76 -13.03 0.20
C LEU A 341 -10.74 -13.80 1.05
N GLU A 342 -11.22 -14.54 2.06
CA GLU A 342 -10.37 -15.40 2.89
C GLU A 342 -9.74 -16.55 2.10
N LEU A 343 -10.50 -17.17 1.19
CA LEU A 343 -10.00 -18.21 0.30
C LEU A 343 -8.87 -17.66 -0.59
N LEU A 344 -9.10 -16.53 -1.24
CA LEU A 344 -8.10 -15.88 -2.11
C LEU A 344 -6.86 -15.42 -1.33
N ALA A 345 -7.06 -14.86 -0.13
CA ALA A 345 -5.97 -14.41 0.74
C ALA A 345 -5.11 -15.56 1.27
N ARG A 346 -5.72 -16.73 1.51
CA ARG A 346 -4.97 -17.96 1.82
C ARG A 346 -4.28 -18.51 0.58
N ALA A 347 -5.00 -18.62 -0.53
CA ALA A 347 -4.47 -19.19 -1.77
C ALA A 347 -3.23 -18.42 -2.27
N ILE A 348 -3.23 -17.09 -2.20
CA ILE A 348 -2.05 -16.32 -2.60
C ILE A 348 -0.87 -16.54 -1.64
N ALA A 349 -1.11 -16.67 -0.34
CA ALA A 349 -0.07 -16.95 0.65
C ALA A 349 0.51 -18.37 0.47
N ASP A 350 -0.35 -19.37 0.34
CA ASP A 350 0.02 -20.79 0.16
C ASP A 350 0.81 -21.00 -1.15
N ASN A 351 0.53 -20.19 -2.16
CA ASN A 351 1.25 -20.18 -3.44
C ASN A 351 2.46 -19.22 -3.45
N GLY A 352 2.99 -18.87 -2.29
CA GLY A 352 4.18 -18.01 -2.17
C GLY A 352 4.00 -16.61 -2.76
N TYR A 353 2.79 -16.08 -2.72
CA TYR A 353 2.43 -14.75 -3.25
C TYR A 353 2.64 -14.59 -4.76
N GLN A 354 2.50 -15.67 -5.52
CA GLN A 354 2.55 -15.62 -6.98
C GLN A 354 1.26 -15.04 -7.54
N VAL A 355 1.35 -13.93 -8.28
CA VAL A 355 0.19 -13.19 -8.83
C VAL A 355 -0.47 -13.96 -9.96
N LYS A 356 0.32 -14.48 -10.90
CA LYS A 356 -0.19 -15.11 -12.12
C LYS A 356 -1.09 -16.33 -11.85
N PRO A 357 -0.71 -17.30 -10.99
CA PRO A 357 -1.58 -18.42 -10.70
C PRO A 357 -2.93 -18.01 -10.11
N LEU A 358 -2.96 -16.96 -9.27
CA LEU A 358 -4.22 -16.50 -8.72
C LEU A 358 -5.11 -15.85 -9.78
N LEU A 359 -4.56 -15.02 -10.67
CA LEU A 359 -5.29 -14.44 -11.81
C LEU A 359 -5.83 -15.52 -12.74
N ARG A 360 -5.03 -16.58 -12.99
CA ARG A 360 -5.47 -17.73 -13.76
C ARG A 360 -6.70 -18.40 -13.16
N GLU A 361 -6.65 -18.70 -11.88
CA GLU A 361 -7.77 -19.36 -11.20
C GLU A 361 -9.03 -18.46 -11.17
N ILE A 362 -8.87 -17.15 -11.00
CA ILE A 362 -9.99 -16.22 -11.10
C ILE A 362 -10.58 -16.25 -12.53
N ALA A 363 -9.75 -16.22 -13.58
CA ALA A 363 -10.21 -16.24 -14.98
C ALA A 363 -10.92 -17.53 -15.35
N LEU A 364 -10.56 -18.66 -14.73
CA LEU A 364 -11.16 -19.97 -14.95
C LEU A 364 -12.46 -20.19 -14.16
N SER A 365 -12.73 -19.37 -13.14
CA SER A 365 -13.96 -19.50 -12.36
C SER A 365 -15.21 -19.25 -13.22
N ASN A 366 -16.28 -19.97 -12.95
CA ASN A 366 -17.57 -19.78 -13.63
C ASN A 366 -18.12 -18.37 -13.37
N VAL A 367 -17.87 -17.81 -12.18
CA VAL A 367 -18.32 -16.46 -11.83
C VAL A 367 -17.68 -15.40 -12.75
N TYR A 368 -16.40 -15.53 -13.10
CA TYR A 368 -15.74 -14.64 -14.05
C TYR A 368 -16.30 -14.81 -15.48
N GLN A 369 -16.70 -16.02 -15.83
CA GLN A 369 -17.20 -16.36 -17.15
C GLN A 369 -18.71 -16.12 -17.34
N ARG A 370 -19.41 -15.61 -16.32
CA ARG A 370 -20.84 -15.29 -16.40
C ARG A 370 -21.12 -14.13 -17.38
N SER A 371 -22.30 -14.18 -17.99
CA SER A 371 -22.86 -13.06 -18.74
C SER A 371 -23.20 -11.90 -17.81
N TYR A 372 -23.19 -10.68 -18.35
CA TYR A 372 -23.75 -9.51 -17.67
C TYR A 372 -25.29 -9.47 -17.69
N GLN A 373 -25.91 -10.35 -18.48
CA GLN A 373 -27.37 -10.43 -18.55
C GLN A 373 -27.88 -11.28 -17.41
N LEU A 374 -28.52 -10.64 -16.45
CA LEU A 374 -29.18 -11.35 -15.35
C LEU A 374 -30.49 -11.99 -15.86
N PRO A 375 -30.74 -13.25 -15.56
CA PRO A 375 -32.05 -13.85 -15.79
C PRO A 375 -33.09 -13.22 -14.84
N PRO A 376 -34.39 -13.33 -15.15
CA PRO A 376 -35.44 -12.86 -14.26
C PRO A 376 -35.30 -13.47 -12.86
N LEU A 377 -35.31 -12.62 -11.83
CA LEU A 377 -35.25 -13.05 -10.44
C LEU A 377 -36.49 -13.91 -10.09
N LYS A 378 -36.28 -15.16 -9.69
CA LYS A 378 -37.30 -16.06 -9.15
C LYS A 378 -36.91 -16.43 -7.72
N ALA A 379 -37.15 -15.52 -6.79
CA ALA A 379 -36.84 -15.76 -5.40
C ALA A 379 -38.04 -16.42 -4.66
N SER A 380 -37.75 -17.42 -3.82
CA SER A 380 -38.71 -17.90 -2.84
C SER A 380 -38.79 -16.89 -1.70
N ILE A 381 -39.89 -16.12 -1.65
CA ILE A 381 -40.11 -15.10 -0.62
C ILE A 381 -40.06 -15.72 0.80
N ALA A 382 -40.61 -16.91 0.97
CA ALA A 382 -40.65 -17.60 2.27
C ALA A 382 -39.23 -18.01 2.75
N ASP A 383 -38.38 -18.45 1.82
CA ASP A 383 -36.99 -18.81 2.12
C ASP A 383 -36.14 -17.55 2.42
N ALA A 384 -36.31 -16.50 1.63
CA ALA A 384 -35.64 -15.22 1.87
C ALA A 384 -36.05 -14.64 3.24
N ALA A 385 -37.32 -14.66 3.60
CA ALA A 385 -37.78 -14.15 4.90
C ALA A 385 -37.23 -14.97 6.08
N LYS A 386 -37.15 -16.29 5.95
CA LYS A 386 -36.57 -17.15 6.97
C LYS A 386 -35.06 -16.89 7.15
N ARG A 387 -34.33 -16.75 6.04
CA ARG A 387 -32.90 -16.44 6.07
C ARG A 387 -32.65 -15.03 6.60
N ASN A 388 -33.54 -14.07 6.33
CA ASN A 388 -33.47 -12.72 6.87
C ASN A 388 -33.54 -12.72 8.40
N ALA A 389 -34.54 -13.39 8.98
CA ALA A 389 -34.67 -13.49 10.44
C ALA A 389 -33.41 -14.10 11.10
N ALA A 390 -32.82 -15.12 10.47
CA ALA A 390 -31.59 -15.73 10.97
C ALA A 390 -30.38 -14.78 10.85
N ALA A 391 -30.31 -13.96 9.81
CA ALA A 391 -29.25 -12.97 9.62
C ALA A 391 -29.36 -11.82 10.64
N GLU A 392 -30.57 -11.35 10.94
CA GLU A 392 -30.84 -10.34 11.99
C GLU A 392 -30.41 -10.83 13.36
N GLU A 393 -30.86 -12.03 13.77
CA GLU A 393 -30.48 -12.64 15.05
C GLU A 393 -28.94 -12.79 15.16
N ARG A 394 -28.29 -13.23 14.09
CA ARG A 394 -26.82 -13.34 14.03
C ARG A 394 -26.16 -11.98 14.17
N ALA A 395 -26.67 -10.95 13.49
CA ALA A 395 -26.14 -9.59 13.54
C ALA A 395 -26.23 -9.00 14.95
N GLU A 396 -27.35 -9.19 15.64
CA GLU A 396 -27.59 -8.72 17.00
C GLU A 396 -26.66 -9.38 18.03
N LYS A 397 -26.52 -10.71 17.94
CA LYS A 397 -25.60 -11.47 18.77
C LYS A 397 -24.15 -11.02 18.59
N LEU A 398 -23.71 -10.83 17.34
CA LEU A 398 -22.36 -10.39 17.03
C LEU A 398 -22.12 -8.94 17.43
N ALA A 399 -23.12 -8.06 17.31
CA ALA A 399 -23.05 -6.68 17.79
C ALA A 399 -22.87 -6.62 19.32
N THR A 400 -23.57 -7.48 20.05
CA THR A 400 -23.40 -7.61 21.49
C THR A 400 -21.99 -8.07 21.88
N GLN A 401 -21.44 -9.05 21.15
CA GLN A 401 -20.06 -9.51 21.35
C GLN A 401 -19.03 -8.42 21.01
N ALA A 402 -19.30 -7.64 19.98
CA ALA A 402 -18.44 -6.50 19.61
C ALA A 402 -18.43 -5.44 20.73
N SER A 403 -19.59 -5.05 21.24
CA SER A 403 -19.69 -4.08 22.33
C SER A 403 -18.99 -4.56 23.62
N ALA A 404 -19.08 -5.84 23.92
CA ALA A 404 -18.36 -6.41 25.07
C ALA A 404 -16.84 -6.34 24.87
N ALA A 405 -16.35 -6.66 23.65
CA ALA A 405 -14.94 -6.56 23.32
C ALA A 405 -14.44 -5.10 23.30
N ASP A 406 -15.27 -4.15 22.88
CA ASP A 406 -14.93 -2.72 22.92
C ASP A 406 -14.78 -2.23 24.36
N SER A 407 -15.68 -2.62 25.26
CA SER A 407 -15.57 -2.30 26.69
C SER A 407 -14.33 -2.93 27.35
N GLU A 408 -13.97 -4.15 26.95
CA GLU A 408 -12.72 -4.81 27.39
C GLU A 408 -11.49 -4.07 26.83
N ALA A 409 -11.56 -3.60 25.59
CA ALA A 409 -10.49 -2.82 24.95
C ALA A 409 -10.28 -1.46 25.64
N ASP A 410 -11.36 -0.78 26.05
CA ASP A 410 -11.27 0.48 26.78
C ASP A 410 -10.56 0.29 28.12
N MET A 411 -10.89 -0.77 28.87
CA MET A 411 -10.19 -1.09 30.11
C MET A 411 -8.71 -1.44 29.91
N ALA A 412 -8.40 -2.15 28.82
CA ALA A 412 -7.01 -2.46 28.47
C ALA A 412 -6.24 -1.20 28.04
N LEU A 413 -6.92 -0.27 27.38
CA LEU A 413 -6.37 1.01 26.96
C LEU A 413 -6.03 1.90 28.16
N GLU A 414 -6.89 1.95 29.20
CA GLU A 414 -6.60 2.67 30.44
C GLU A 414 -5.33 2.15 31.12
N LYS A 415 -5.16 0.82 31.19
CA LYS A 415 -3.95 0.20 31.73
C LYS A 415 -2.72 0.55 30.91
N LEU A 416 -2.84 0.49 29.59
CA LEU A 416 -1.77 0.86 28.67
C LEU A 416 -1.36 2.32 28.85
N ASP A 417 -2.32 3.23 28.97
CA ASP A 417 -2.05 4.66 29.18
C ASP A 417 -1.34 4.93 30.49
N ALA A 418 -1.78 4.29 31.56
CA ALA A 418 -1.10 4.39 32.85
C ALA A 418 0.35 3.92 32.74
N ALA A 419 0.62 2.85 32.01
CA ALA A 419 1.98 2.36 31.78
C ALA A 419 2.82 3.31 30.90
N ILE A 420 2.24 3.91 29.86
CA ILE A 420 2.92 4.93 29.01
C ILE A 420 3.29 6.16 29.85
N VAL A 421 2.38 6.62 30.71
CA VAL A 421 2.66 7.74 31.61
C VAL A 421 3.77 7.38 32.62
N ALA A 422 3.76 6.17 33.14
CA ALA A 422 4.80 5.69 34.07
C ALA A 422 6.19 5.55 33.38
N GLU A 423 6.22 5.22 32.08
CA GLU A 423 7.47 5.12 31.31
C GLU A 423 8.04 6.50 30.93
N LYS A 424 7.24 7.54 30.79
CA LYS A 424 7.64 8.87 30.28
C LYS A 424 8.85 9.48 31.02
N PRO A 425 8.96 9.44 32.37
CA PRO A 425 10.15 9.96 33.06
C PRO A 425 11.42 9.20 32.71
N ALA A 426 11.36 7.86 32.64
CA ALA A 426 12.51 7.03 32.28
C ALA A 426 12.97 7.27 30.82
N ARG A 427 12.03 7.46 29.90
CA ARG A 427 12.30 7.85 28.52
C ARG A 427 12.97 9.22 28.42
N THR A 428 12.49 10.20 29.20
CA THR A 428 13.09 11.53 29.24
C THR A 428 14.51 11.47 29.79
N ALA A 429 14.74 10.65 30.82
CA ALA A 429 16.07 10.43 31.39
C ALA A 429 17.02 9.79 30.36
N GLU A 430 16.57 8.76 29.63
CA GLU A 430 17.36 8.15 28.56
C GLU A 430 17.68 9.15 27.43
N THR A 431 16.69 9.91 26.97
CA THR A 431 16.90 10.94 25.95
C THR A 431 17.92 11.98 26.39
N THR A 432 17.87 12.39 27.66
CA THR A 432 18.81 13.36 28.23
C THR A 432 20.22 12.77 28.32
N ALA A 433 20.33 11.54 28.81
CA ALA A 433 21.61 10.83 28.92
C ALA A 433 22.22 10.57 27.53
N THR A 434 21.40 10.24 26.53
CA THR A 434 21.86 10.09 25.14
C THR A 434 22.48 11.38 24.62
N LYS A 435 21.80 12.53 24.77
CA LYS A 435 22.34 13.83 24.35
C LYS A 435 23.64 14.18 25.08
N GLN A 436 23.73 13.87 26.38
CA GLN A 436 24.95 14.11 27.16
C GLN A 436 26.11 13.23 26.69
N ALA A 437 25.85 11.97 26.38
CA ALA A 437 26.84 11.04 25.85
C ALA A 437 27.29 11.42 24.43
N GLU A 438 26.38 11.86 23.55
CA GLU A 438 26.71 12.40 22.24
C GLU A 438 27.58 13.67 22.31
N GLN A 439 27.27 14.57 23.24
CA GLN A 439 28.06 15.77 23.44
C GLN A 439 29.46 15.43 23.99
N ALA A 440 29.54 14.51 24.96
CA ALA A 440 30.81 14.07 25.51
C ALA A 440 31.68 13.33 24.47
N LEU A 441 31.04 12.54 23.58
CA LEU A 441 31.71 11.92 22.44
C LEU A 441 32.36 12.96 21.52
N LYS A 442 31.60 14.01 21.14
CA LYS A 442 32.12 15.10 20.31
C LYS A 442 33.29 15.83 20.95
N GLU A 443 33.22 16.06 22.26
CA GLU A 443 34.32 16.70 23.02
C GLU A 443 35.56 15.82 23.06
N ARG A 444 35.39 14.52 23.27
CA ARG A 444 36.51 13.53 23.25
C ARG A 444 37.16 13.48 21.87
N ASP A 445 36.36 13.37 20.81
CA ASP A 445 36.88 13.24 19.45
C ASP A 445 37.59 14.52 18.99
N ALA A 446 37.08 15.69 19.35
CA ALA A 446 37.75 16.95 19.10
C ALA A 446 39.08 17.10 19.88
N ALA A 447 39.15 16.57 21.10
CA ALA A 447 40.38 16.52 21.87
C ALA A 447 41.37 15.52 21.26
N ALA A 448 40.89 14.34 20.82
CA ALA A 448 41.71 13.33 20.16
C ALA A 448 42.31 13.85 18.85
N GLU A 449 41.55 14.58 18.05
CA GLU A 449 42.01 15.22 16.80
C GLU A 449 43.15 16.22 17.07
N LYS A 450 43.05 17.06 18.14
CA LYS A 450 44.11 17.98 18.54
C LYS A 450 45.36 17.25 18.92
N VAL A 451 45.27 16.21 19.75
CA VAL A 451 46.41 15.39 20.15
C VAL A 451 47.08 14.74 18.93
N ALA A 452 46.27 14.13 18.03
CA ALA A 452 46.79 13.49 16.83
C ALA A 452 47.51 14.48 15.89
N ALA A 453 46.92 15.69 15.69
CA ALA A 453 47.55 16.75 14.92
C ALA A 453 48.88 17.21 15.53
N ARG A 454 48.94 17.33 16.87
CA ARG A 454 50.15 17.72 17.59
C ARG A 454 51.24 16.68 17.50
N GLN A 455 50.87 15.38 17.68
CA GLN A 455 51.76 14.27 17.52
C GLN A 455 52.33 14.17 16.11
N ALA A 456 51.50 14.36 15.08
CA ALA A 456 51.94 14.38 13.68
C ALA A 456 52.94 15.56 13.42
N ALA A 457 52.67 16.74 14.01
CA ALA A 457 53.57 17.88 13.90
C ALA A 457 54.90 17.60 14.60
N LEU A 458 54.88 16.97 15.79
CA LEU A 458 56.06 16.57 16.55
C LEU A 458 56.93 15.57 15.75
N SER A 459 56.31 14.47 15.28
CA SER A 459 57.00 13.44 14.47
C SER A 459 57.65 14.04 13.22
N LYS A 460 56.96 14.98 12.56
CA LYS A 460 57.52 15.70 11.41
C LYS A 460 58.77 16.53 11.76
N GLN A 461 58.77 17.17 12.93
CA GLN A 461 59.94 17.94 13.35
C GLN A 461 61.09 17.06 13.87
N GLU A 462 60.78 15.96 14.56
CA GLU A 462 61.77 14.95 14.96
C GLU A 462 62.45 14.30 13.74
N SER A 463 61.69 13.97 12.68
CA SER A 463 62.27 13.47 11.42
C SER A 463 63.21 14.51 10.78
N LYS A 464 62.81 15.80 10.79
CA LYS A 464 63.68 16.87 10.28
C LYS A 464 64.95 17.03 11.11
N LEU A 465 64.84 16.96 12.43
CA LEU A 465 65.98 17.05 13.33
C LEU A 465 67.01 15.95 13.04
N ALA A 466 66.52 14.70 12.87
CA ALA A 466 67.36 13.54 12.55
C ALA A 466 68.13 13.79 11.24
N VAL A 467 67.47 14.26 10.19
CA VAL A 467 68.12 14.59 8.90
C VAL A 467 69.20 15.68 9.04
N PHE A 468 68.91 16.77 9.77
CA PHE A 468 69.90 17.84 9.97
C PHE A 468 71.10 17.40 10.84
N SER A 469 70.80 16.56 11.87
CA SER A 469 71.87 16.05 12.76
C SER A 469 72.77 15.06 11.99
N GLU A 470 72.19 14.19 11.20
CA GLU A 470 72.95 13.25 10.36
C GLU A 470 73.79 14.01 9.32
N ALA A 471 73.23 14.97 8.61
CA ALA A 471 73.93 15.80 7.64
C ALA A 471 75.11 16.55 8.30
N SER A 472 74.92 17.07 9.54
CA SER A 472 75.98 17.75 10.31
C SER A 472 77.09 16.78 10.68
N ALA A 473 76.73 15.53 11.07
CA ALA A 473 77.75 14.49 11.41
C ALA A 473 78.51 14.04 10.16
N GLN A 474 77.86 13.91 9.03
CA GLN A 474 78.53 13.58 7.72
C GLN A 474 79.51 14.66 7.31
N ILE A 475 79.14 15.97 7.48
CA ILE A 475 80.08 17.06 7.18
C ILE A 475 81.25 17.06 8.18
N ALA A 476 81.04 16.79 9.46
CA ALA A 476 82.05 16.65 10.43
C ALA A 476 83.04 15.50 10.10
N ALA A 477 82.51 14.36 9.69
CA ALA A 477 83.33 13.24 9.24
C ALA A 477 84.16 13.55 7.98
N ALA A 478 83.55 14.22 7.02
CA ALA A 478 84.25 14.68 5.83
C ALA A 478 85.35 15.68 6.16
N ALA A 479 85.10 16.65 7.07
CA ALA A 479 86.09 17.59 7.52
C ALA A 479 87.27 16.95 8.25
N ALA A 480 87.07 15.84 8.96
CA ALA A 480 88.12 15.08 9.61
C ALA A 480 89.03 14.34 8.59
N VAL A 481 88.50 13.95 7.45
CA VAL A 481 89.21 13.25 6.38
C VAL A 481 90.00 14.20 5.47
N PHE A 482 89.36 15.30 5.10
CA PHE A 482 89.86 16.25 4.06
C PHE A 482 90.52 17.51 4.66
N GLY A 483 90.69 17.59 5.98
CA GLY A 483 91.02 18.85 6.67
C GLY A 483 89.79 19.73 6.86
N ALA A 484 89.84 20.72 7.67
CA ALA A 484 88.67 21.58 7.97
C ALA A 484 88.71 22.88 7.14
N PRO A 485 88.32 22.88 5.83
CA PRO A 485 88.16 24.11 5.10
C PRO A 485 87.10 25.00 5.78
N MET A 486 87.27 26.33 5.69
CA MET A 486 86.34 27.30 6.29
C MET A 486 84.87 27.08 5.85
N GLU A 487 84.65 26.55 4.66
CA GLU A 487 83.36 26.20 4.08
C GLU A 487 82.65 25.06 4.78
N PHE A 488 83.39 23.97 5.20
CA PHE A 488 82.81 22.87 5.98
C PHE A 488 82.39 23.34 7.40
N ALA A 489 83.22 24.14 8.01
CA ALA A 489 82.88 24.72 9.32
C ALA A 489 81.66 25.63 9.27
N SER A 490 81.53 26.43 8.24
CA SER A 490 80.35 27.29 8.02
C SER A 490 79.10 26.48 7.74
N SER A 491 79.18 25.47 6.90
CA SER A 491 78.05 24.55 6.59
C SER A 491 77.63 23.76 7.79
N GLN A 492 78.57 23.18 8.55
CA GLN A 492 78.32 22.46 9.79
C GLN A 492 77.61 23.31 10.83
N LYS A 493 78.12 24.54 11.03
CA LYS A 493 77.49 25.52 11.95
C LYS A 493 76.06 25.85 11.52
N THR A 494 75.80 26.07 10.20
CA THR A 494 74.49 26.37 9.69
C THR A 494 73.52 25.18 9.94
N LEU A 495 73.96 23.94 9.80
CA LEU A 495 73.14 22.77 10.07
C LEU A 495 72.90 22.60 11.57
N GLN A 496 73.90 22.87 12.41
CA GLN A 496 73.78 22.83 13.88
C GLN A 496 72.80 23.91 14.36
N ASP A 497 72.89 25.12 13.85
CA ASP A 497 71.96 26.22 14.19
C ASP A 497 70.54 25.88 13.81
N LYS A 498 70.32 25.27 12.62
CA LYS A 498 69.06 24.77 12.20
C LYS A 498 68.53 23.62 13.06
N ALA A 499 69.38 22.66 13.38
CA ALA A 499 69.06 21.55 14.28
C ALA A 499 68.67 22.05 15.69
N ALA A 500 69.40 23.06 16.22
CA ALA A 500 69.08 23.68 17.50
C ALA A 500 67.72 24.45 17.47
N ALA A 501 67.44 25.14 16.39
CA ALA A 501 66.14 25.79 16.17
C ALA A 501 64.98 24.75 16.13
N ILE A 502 65.16 23.67 15.39
CA ILE A 502 64.18 22.57 15.32
C ILE A 502 64.01 21.89 16.68
N ALA A 503 65.12 21.66 17.42
CA ALA A 503 65.05 21.11 18.76
C ALA A 503 64.24 22.02 19.72
N GLY A 504 64.42 23.35 19.61
CA GLY A 504 63.59 24.32 20.33
C GLY A 504 62.09 24.24 19.96
N GLU A 505 61.78 24.03 18.70
CA GLU A 505 60.37 23.84 18.24
C GLU A 505 59.81 22.51 18.76
N ILE A 506 60.60 21.43 18.77
CA ILE A 506 60.22 20.11 19.36
C ILE A 506 59.86 20.27 20.83
N GLU A 507 60.69 21.00 21.62
CA GLU A 507 60.38 21.22 23.03
C GLU A 507 59.10 22.03 23.25
N LYS A 508 58.83 23.02 22.40
CA LYS A 508 57.56 23.81 22.42
C LYS A 508 56.39 22.86 22.13
N LEU A 509 56.54 22.00 21.10
CA LEU A 509 55.45 21.04 20.70
C LEU A 509 55.20 20.04 21.82
N LYS A 510 56.25 19.47 22.46
CA LYS A 510 56.15 18.58 23.62
C LYS A 510 55.45 19.24 24.80
N LYS A 511 55.82 20.47 25.09
CA LYS A 511 55.22 21.26 26.19
C LYS A 511 53.74 21.55 25.92
N ALA A 512 53.33 21.75 24.64
CA ALA A 512 51.96 21.94 24.25
C ALA A 512 51.13 20.61 24.15
N LEU A 513 51.79 19.48 23.90
CA LEU A 513 51.15 18.18 23.79
C LEU A 513 50.62 17.68 25.14
N LYS A 514 51.34 17.90 26.24
CA LYS A 514 50.93 17.43 27.56
C LYS A 514 49.55 17.92 28.01
N PRO A 515 49.22 19.24 27.98
CA PRO A 515 47.89 19.72 28.36
C PRO A 515 46.81 19.24 27.40
N GLU A 516 47.12 18.99 26.09
CA GLU A 516 46.17 18.45 25.13
C GLU A 516 45.88 16.94 25.45
N GLN A 517 46.89 16.16 25.88
CA GLN A 517 46.69 14.76 26.34
C GLN A 517 45.87 14.74 27.64
N ASP A 518 46.15 15.62 28.59
CA ASP A 518 45.39 15.72 29.85
C ASP A 518 43.94 16.09 29.57
N ALA A 519 43.67 17.00 28.59
CA ALA A 519 42.33 17.37 28.13
C ALA A 519 41.63 16.19 27.45
N LEU A 520 42.33 15.39 26.64
CA LEU A 520 41.77 14.18 26.03
C LEU A 520 41.42 13.14 27.10
N GLN A 521 42.28 12.96 28.09
CA GLN A 521 42.00 12.04 29.20
C GLN A 521 40.75 12.47 29.98
N ALA A 522 40.63 13.76 30.30
CA ALA A 522 39.45 14.29 30.99
C ALA A 522 38.19 14.16 30.15
N ALA A 523 38.26 14.42 28.83
CA ALA A 523 37.14 14.22 27.92
C ALA A 523 36.75 12.73 27.77
N SER A 524 37.72 11.81 27.77
CA SER A 524 37.44 10.38 27.76
C SER A 524 36.73 9.93 29.04
N GLN A 525 37.19 10.34 30.20
CA GLN A 525 36.53 10.05 31.48
C GLN A 525 35.09 10.61 31.53
N LYS A 526 34.87 11.81 30.98
CA LYS A 526 33.55 12.41 30.87
C LYS A 526 32.63 11.59 29.94
N PHE A 527 33.17 11.10 28.82
CA PHE A 527 32.43 10.23 27.90
C PHE A 527 32.06 8.90 28.53
N ASP A 528 33.03 8.25 29.23
CA ASP A 528 32.79 6.98 29.93
C ASP A 528 31.71 7.13 31.01
N ALA A 529 31.76 8.23 31.80
CA ALA A 529 30.74 8.52 32.80
C ALA A 529 29.35 8.78 32.18
N ALA A 530 29.30 9.54 31.08
CA ALA A 530 28.05 9.80 30.38
C ALA A 530 27.45 8.53 29.72
N THR A 531 28.32 7.65 29.21
CA THR A 531 27.92 6.34 28.66
C THR A 531 27.37 5.41 29.74
N ALA A 532 28.03 5.38 30.92
CA ALA A 532 27.56 4.60 32.07
C ALA A 532 26.17 5.12 32.56
N ALA A 533 25.97 6.45 32.59
CA ALA A 533 24.69 7.04 32.93
C ALA A 533 23.60 6.70 31.91
N LEU A 534 23.93 6.67 30.61
CA LEU A 534 23.04 6.22 29.55
C LEU A 534 22.66 4.74 29.70
N GLU A 535 23.62 3.87 29.97
CA GLU A 535 23.34 2.44 30.23
C GLU A 535 22.40 2.25 31.40
N GLN A 536 22.60 3.00 32.48
CA GLN A 536 21.70 2.98 33.63
C GLN A 536 20.29 3.43 33.25
N ALA A 537 20.17 4.50 32.48
CA ALA A 537 18.87 5.01 32.01
C ALA A 537 18.17 3.98 31.11
N ILE A 538 18.88 3.36 30.15
CA ILE A 538 18.37 2.28 29.29
C ILE A 538 17.88 1.10 30.13
N ASN A 539 18.68 0.63 31.09
CA ASN A 539 18.33 -0.49 31.96
C ASN A 539 17.10 -0.18 32.84
N THR A 540 16.95 1.06 33.27
CA THR A 540 15.80 1.53 34.03
C THR A 540 14.53 1.58 33.17
N ARG A 541 14.65 2.04 31.92
CA ARG A 541 13.52 2.15 31.00
C ARG A 541 13.08 0.78 30.45
N LYS A 542 14.02 -0.12 30.16
CA LYS A 542 13.77 -1.41 29.50
C LYS A 542 12.56 -2.20 30.03
N PRO A 543 12.44 -2.46 31.36
CA PRO A 543 11.29 -3.20 31.88
C PRO A 543 9.96 -2.44 31.70
N LEU A 544 9.99 -1.11 31.77
CA LEU A 544 8.79 -0.28 31.56
C LEU A 544 8.34 -0.33 30.10
N THR A 545 9.26 -0.22 29.16
CA THR A 545 8.99 -0.37 27.72
C THR A 545 8.42 -1.77 27.40
N GLU A 546 8.93 -2.82 28.04
CA GLU A 546 8.42 -4.20 27.87
C GLU A 546 6.99 -4.32 28.42
N THR A 547 6.71 -3.68 29.56
CA THR A 547 5.34 -3.61 30.11
C THR A 547 4.40 -2.90 29.17
N VAL A 548 4.80 -1.73 28.63
CA VAL A 548 4.01 -0.98 27.64
C VAL A 548 3.76 -1.83 26.40
N ARG A 549 4.80 -2.53 25.89
CA ARG A 549 4.68 -3.40 24.72
C ARG A 549 3.71 -4.55 24.95
N THR A 550 3.76 -5.18 26.10
CA THR A 550 2.87 -6.29 26.48
C THR A 550 1.41 -5.83 26.59
N LEU A 551 1.16 -4.73 27.31
CA LEU A 551 -0.17 -4.17 27.45
C LEU A 551 -0.73 -3.67 26.10
N ARG A 552 0.13 -3.14 25.25
CA ARG A 552 -0.25 -2.73 23.90
C ARG A 552 -0.64 -3.92 23.04
N ALA A 553 0.12 -5.02 23.10
CA ALA A 553 -0.23 -6.25 22.40
C ALA A 553 -1.56 -6.84 22.90
N GLU A 554 -1.81 -6.81 24.22
CA GLU A 554 -3.08 -7.21 24.81
C GLU A 554 -4.24 -6.33 24.30
N PHE A 555 -4.09 -5.02 24.36
CA PHE A 555 -5.08 -4.06 23.84
C PHE A 555 -5.40 -4.33 22.38
N TYR A 556 -4.38 -4.50 21.51
CA TYR A 556 -4.62 -4.79 20.10
C TYR A 556 -5.28 -6.14 19.87
N GLY A 557 -4.93 -7.17 20.62
CA GLY A 557 -5.58 -8.47 20.54
C GLY A 557 -7.08 -8.42 20.88
N ILE A 558 -7.44 -7.66 21.90
CA ILE A 558 -8.85 -7.44 22.28
C ILE A 558 -9.58 -6.62 21.21
N ARG A 559 -8.98 -5.52 20.77
CA ARG A 559 -9.53 -4.65 19.73
C ARG A 559 -9.75 -5.40 18.41
N ASP A 560 -8.82 -6.26 18.01
CA ASP A 560 -8.94 -7.03 16.77
C ASP A 560 -10.06 -8.08 16.85
N ARG A 561 -10.33 -8.65 18.05
CA ARG A 561 -11.56 -9.45 18.28
C ARG A 561 -12.81 -8.60 18.10
N GLY A 562 -12.85 -7.39 18.65
CA GLY A 562 -13.96 -6.45 18.48
C GLY A 562 -14.20 -6.12 17.01
N LYS A 563 -13.13 -5.82 16.25
CA LYS A 563 -13.18 -5.60 14.78
C LYS A 563 -13.76 -6.81 14.05
N MET A 564 -13.33 -8.00 14.40
CA MET A 564 -13.84 -9.24 13.80
C MET A 564 -15.35 -9.39 14.04
N PHE A 565 -15.82 -9.18 15.27
CA PHE A 565 -17.25 -9.25 15.58
C PHE A 565 -18.04 -8.15 14.86
N ARG A 566 -17.53 -6.90 14.80
CA ARG A 566 -18.16 -5.82 14.04
C ARG A 566 -18.25 -6.14 12.56
N ALA A 567 -17.17 -6.66 11.96
CA ALA A 567 -17.16 -7.03 10.54
C ALA A 567 -18.18 -8.13 10.24
N GLN A 568 -18.27 -9.14 11.10
CA GLN A 568 -19.27 -10.22 10.97
C GLN A 568 -20.70 -9.71 11.20
N ALA A 569 -20.91 -8.80 12.17
CA ALA A 569 -22.20 -8.15 12.40
C ALA A 569 -22.62 -7.29 11.21
N SER A 570 -21.70 -6.50 10.66
CA SER A 570 -21.94 -5.67 9.47
C SER A 570 -22.23 -6.52 8.23
N ALA A 571 -21.53 -7.65 8.05
CA ALA A 571 -21.82 -8.59 6.99
C ALA A 571 -23.22 -9.21 7.16
N ALA A 572 -23.57 -9.66 8.37
CA ALA A 572 -24.88 -10.23 8.64
C ALA A 572 -26.02 -9.19 8.46
N ARG A 573 -25.80 -7.93 8.82
CA ARG A 573 -26.75 -6.82 8.54
C ARG A 573 -26.91 -6.61 7.05
N ARG A 574 -25.81 -6.56 6.29
CA ARG A 574 -25.88 -6.44 4.84
C ARG A 574 -26.64 -7.60 4.20
N ASP A 575 -26.40 -8.84 4.69
CA ASP A 575 -27.12 -10.01 4.21
C ASP A 575 -28.61 -9.91 4.55
N SER A 576 -28.96 -9.43 5.76
CA SER A 576 -30.34 -9.13 6.15
C SER A 576 -30.96 -8.08 5.25
N ASP A 577 -30.29 -6.94 5.04
CA ASP A 577 -30.76 -5.87 4.15
C ASP A 577 -30.99 -6.35 2.71
N LEU A 578 -30.11 -7.23 2.23
CA LEU A 578 -30.25 -7.85 0.90
C LEU A 578 -31.45 -8.80 0.84
N LEU A 579 -31.59 -9.67 1.85
CA LEU A 579 -32.70 -10.62 1.96
C LEU A 579 -34.05 -9.92 2.11
N GLN A 580 -34.11 -8.85 2.92
CA GLN A 580 -35.29 -8.01 3.04
C GLN A 580 -35.66 -7.38 1.67
N THR A 581 -34.66 -6.84 0.97
CA THR A 581 -34.86 -6.27 -0.37
C THR A 581 -35.40 -7.32 -1.35
N LEU A 582 -34.95 -8.58 -1.24
CA LEU A 582 -35.47 -9.69 -2.05
C LEU A 582 -36.91 -10.07 -1.71
N VAL A 583 -37.30 -10.04 -0.43
CA VAL A 583 -38.68 -10.22 0.00
C VAL A 583 -39.57 -9.11 -0.58
N GLU A 584 -39.10 -7.88 -0.54
CA GLU A 584 -39.78 -6.71 -1.13
C GLU A 584 -39.89 -6.87 -2.65
N TYR A 585 -38.80 -7.29 -3.32
CA TYR A 585 -38.77 -7.57 -4.75
C TYR A 585 -39.79 -8.67 -5.13
N GLY A 586 -39.73 -9.85 -4.49
CA GLY A 586 -40.63 -10.94 -4.79
C GLY A 586 -42.11 -10.64 -4.52
N THR A 587 -42.37 -9.87 -3.45
CA THR A 587 -43.73 -9.35 -3.15
C THR A 587 -44.19 -8.41 -4.25
N THR A 588 -43.31 -7.57 -4.78
CA THR A 588 -43.62 -6.65 -5.87
C THR A 588 -43.81 -7.37 -7.21
N GLU A 589 -43.00 -8.41 -7.49
CA GLU A 589 -43.21 -9.28 -8.67
C GLU A 589 -44.56 -9.99 -8.63
N GLN A 590 -45.01 -10.50 -7.49
CA GLN A 590 -46.33 -11.11 -7.34
C GLN A 590 -47.47 -10.11 -7.65
N LYS A 591 -47.31 -8.86 -7.16
CA LYS A 591 -48.23 -7.77 -7.48
C LYS A 591 -48.25 -7.48 -8.98
N ILE A 592 -47.06 -7.40 -9.61
CA ILE A 592 -46.94 -7.19 -11.07
C ILE A 592 -47.59 -8.33 -11.86
N ALA A 593 -47.37 -9.58 -11.48
CA ALA A 593 -47.99 -10.74 -12.13
C ALA A 593 -49.50 -10.74 -12.02
N ALA A 594 -50.05 -10.32 -10.87
CA ALA A 594 -51.49 -10.14 -10.70
C ALA A 594 -52.02 -9.00 -11.60
N HIS A 595 -51.31 -7.89 -11.67
CA HIS A 595 -51.68 -6.78 -12.57
C HIS A 595 -51.54 -7.15 -14.05
N GLN A 596 -50.51 -7.90 -14.46
CA GLN A 596 -50.35 -8.42 -15.83
C GLN A 596 -51.52 -9.32 -16.25
N THR A 597 -51.96 -10.18 -15.33
CA THR A 597 -53.12 -11.05 -15.59
C THR A 597 -54.38 -10.17 -15.82
N ALA A 598 -54.57 -9.14 -15.03
CA ALA A 598 -55.69 -8.21 -15.19
C ALA A 598 -55.58 -7.42 -16.52
N ILE A 599 -54.37 -6.99 -16.89
CA ILE A 599 -54.08 -6.31 -18.16
C ILE A 599 -54.30 -7.24 -19.36
N GLN A 600 -53.82 -8.49 -19.32
CA GLN A 600 -54.03 -9.48 -20.39
C GLN A 600 -55.52 -9.75 -20.62
N SER A 601 -56.26 -9.90 -19.53
CA SER A 601 -57.72 -10.06 -19.62
C SER A 601 -58.39 -8.87 -20.31
N ALA A 602 -57.91 -7.66 -20.04
CA ALA A 602 -58.40 -6.46 -20.65
C ALA A 602 -57.92 -6.25 -22.11
N GLN A 603 -56.68 -6.68 -22.42
CA GLN A 603 -56.14 -6.64 -23.79
C GLN A 603 -56.88 -7.53 -24.80
N GLN A 604 -57.39 -8.65 -24.38
CA GLN A 604 -58.23 -9.53 -25.23
C GLN A 604 -59.51 -8.84 -25.71
N GLN A 605 -59.95 -7.79 -25.01
CA GLN A 605 -61.12 -6.99 -25.38
C GLN A 605 -60.81 -5.81 -26.31
N LEU A 606 -59.54 -5.51 -26.51
CA LEU A 606 -59.06 -4.31 -27.19
C LEU A 606 -58.65 -4.49 -28.66
N ALA A 607 -58.96 -5.63 -29.28
CA ALA A 607 -58.54 -5.93 -30.68
C ALA A 607 -59.05 -4.94 -31.73
N SER A 608 -59.91 -3.98 -31.35
CA SER A 608 -60.53 -2.99 -32.28
C SER A 608 -59.81 -1.62 -32.37
N VAL A 609 -58.70 -1.41 -31.62
CA VAL A 609 -58.14 -0.04 -31.47
C VAL A 609 -56.91 0.23 -32.36
N LYS A 610 -56.69 -0.53 -33.41
CA LYS A 610 -55.56 -0.38 -34.34
C LYS A 610 -55.42 0.95 -35.08
N SER A 611 -56.41 1.84 -35.01
CA SER A 611 -56.37 3.10 -35.78
C SER A 611 -55.54 4.24 -35.14
N ALA A 612 -55.13 4.13 -33.84
CA ALA A 612 -54.34 5.17 -33.18
C ALA A 612 -52.83 4.92 -33.20
N ILE A 613 -52.37 3.74 -33.56
CA ILE A 613 -50.98 3.31 -33.54
C ILE A 613 -50.03 4.18 -34.42
N PRO A 614 -50.38 4.61 -35.66
CA PRO A 614 -49.45 5.32 -36.56
C PRO A 614 -48.95 6.65 -36.02
N ALA A 615 -49.74 7.38 -35.25
CA ALA A 615 -49.33 8.69 -34.72
C ALA A 615 -48.23 8.55 -33.63
N VAL A 616 -48.34 7.55 -32.78
CA VAL A 616 -47.37 7.28 -31.72
C VAL A 616 -46.10 6.62 -32.28
N MET A 617 -46.19 5.85 -33.37
CA MET A 617 -45.03 5.34 -34.08
C MET A 617 -44.19 6.48 -34.66
N THR A 618 -44.84 7.53 -35.24
CA THR A 618 -44.13 8.70 -35.73
C THR A 618 -43.41 9.47 -34.61
N GLU A 619 -43.99 9.50 -33.42
CA GLU A 619 -43.38 10.11 -32.27
C GLU A 619 -42.19 9.26 -31.73
N LEU A 620 -42.31 7.95 -31.76
CA LEU A 620 -41.22 7.02 -31.39
C LEU A 620 -40.00 7.17 -32.31
N ASP A 621 -40.25 7.26 -33.63
CA ASP A 621 -39.19 7.48 -34.63
C ASP A 621 -38.44 8.80 -34.37
N THR A 622 -39.16 9.85 -34.00
CA THR A 622 -38.59 11.16 -33.67
C THR A 622 -37.68 11.08 -32.41
N ARG A 623 -38.12 10.37 -31.39
CA ARG A 623 -37.35 10.18 -30.14
C ARG A 623 -36.14 9.26 -30.33
N GLN A 624 -36.25 8.24 -31.20
CA GLN A 624 -35.10 7.41 -31.59
C GLN A 624 -34.02 8.23 -32.31
N ALA A 625 -34.42 9.17 -33.17
CA ALA A 625 -33.47 10.10 -33.80
C ALA A 625 -32.73 10.96 -32.75
N ALA A 626 -33.46 11.40 -31.71
CA ALA A 626 -32.83 12.16 -30.63
C ALA A 626 -31.80 11.36 -29.81
N VAL A 627 -31.99 10.04 -29.61
CA VAL A 627 -31.01 9.15 -28.97
C VAL A 627 -29.75 9.02 -29.83
N VAL A 628 -29.89 8.97 -31.16
CA VAL A 628 -28.75 8.94 -32.07
C VAL A 628 -27.89 10.21 -31.95
N GLU A 629 -28.55 11.38 -31.85
CA GLU A 629 -27.80 12.63 -31.67
C GLU A 629 -27.15 12.76 -30.30
N ALA A 630 -27.83 12.30 -29.25
CA ALA A 630 -27.23 12.24 -27.91
C ALA A 630 -25.99 11.31 -27.86
N LYS A 631 -26.02 10.17 -28.54
CA LYS A 631 -24.84 9.26 -28.66
C LYS A 631 -23.65 9.95 -29.35
N LYS A 632 -23.91 10.72 -30.38
CA LYS A 632 -22.89 11.50 -31.10
C LYS A 632 -22.27 12.55 -30.17
N SER A 633 -23.10 13.27 -29.43
CA SER A 633 -22.66 14.28 -28.48
C SER A 633 -21.74 13.66 -27.38
N VAL A 634 -22.11 12.50 -26.84
CA VAL A 634 -21.30 11.80 -25.86
C VAL A 634 -19.91 11.39 -26.44
N ALA A 635 -19.90 10.97 -27.70
CA ALA A 635 -18.64 10.63 -28.36
C ALA A 635 -17.70 11.84 -28.53
N GLU A 636 -18.26 13.01 -28.88
CA GLU A 636 -17.49 14.26 -28.96
C GLU A 636 -16.97 14.73 -27.61
N LEU A 637 -17.76 14.59 -26.55
CA LEU A 637 -17.34 14.90 -25.19
C LEU A 637 -16.21 13.95 -24.71
N GLN A 638 -16.31 12.66 -25.02
CA GLN A 638 -15.25 11.69 -24.75
C GLN A 638 -13.93 12.04 -25.48
N GLN A 639 -14.02 12.56 -26.69
CA GLN A 639 -12.84 13.03 -27.43
C GLN A 639 -12.20 14.27 -26.75
N LYS A 640 -13.03 15.22 -26.28
CA LYS A 640 -12.56 16.38 -25.52
C LYS A 640 -11.88 15.95 -24.20
N LEU A 641 -12.49 15.00 -23.49
CA LEU A 641 -11.91 14.44 -22.28
C LEU A 641 -10.53 13.79 -22.55
N ARG A 642 -10.39 13.06 -23.65
CA ARG A 642 -9.08 12.52 -24.05
C ARG A 642 -8.05 13.62 -24.27
N ALA A 643 -8.43 14.67 -25.00
CA ALA A 643 -7.55 15.81 -25.25
C ALA A 643 -7.17 16.55 -23.95
N ALA A 644 -8.14 16.71 -23.03
CA ALA A 644 -7.87 17.30 -21.72
C ALA A 644 -6.89 16.47 -20.89
N ARG A 645 -7.04 15.14 -20.89
CA ARG A 645 -6.12 14.21 -20.22
C ARG A 645 -4.71 14.22 -20.82
N GLU A 646 -4.62 14.32 -22.16
CA GLU A 646 -3.32 14.50 -22.83
C GLU A 646 -2.66 15.84 -22.46
N THR A 647 -3.47 16.90 -22.32
CA THR A 647 -3.00 18.22 -21.90
C THR A 647 -2.48 18.19 -20.45
N LEU A 648 -3.20 17.46 -19.57
CA LEU A 648 -2.78 17.25 -18.18
C LEU A 648 -1.45 16.48 -18.11
N ALA A 649 -1.33 15.40 -18.89
CA ALA A 649 -0.09 14.62 -18.94
C ALA A 649 1.11 15.47 -19.37
N LYS A 650 0.93 16.32 -20.40
CA LYS A 650 1.97 17.27 -20.86
C LYS A 650 2.29 18.36 -19.83
N ALA A 651 1.28 18.79 -19.05
CA ALA A 651 1.51 19.78 -18.00
C ALA A 651 2.26 19.20 -16.79
N GLN A 652 2.10 17.91 -16.51
CA GLN A 652 2.77 17.21 -15.40
C GLN A 652 4.27 16.94 -15.68
N GLU A 653 4.66 16.83 -16.94
CA GLU A 653 6.05 16.54 -17.33
C GLU A 653 7.07 17.58 -16.78
N PRO A 654 6.83 18.92 -16.91
CA PRO A 654 7.72 19.92 -16.33
C PRO A 654 7.74 19.92 -14.79
N GLN A 655 6.64 19.51 -14.13
CA GLN A 655 6.56 19.44 -12.66
C GLN A 655 7.60 18.46 -12.10
N THR A 656 7.73 17.34 -12.78
CA THR A 656 8.68 16.28 -12.45
C THR A 656 10.12 16.78 -12.56
N GLN A 657 10.46 17.44 -13.67
CA GLN A 657 11.79 17.98 -13.94
C GLN A 657 12.19 19.09 -12.94
N LEU A 658 11.24 19.95 -12.56
CA LEU A 658 11.50 21.03 -11.61
C LEU A 658 11.71 20.51 -10.18
N ALA A 659 11.02 19.45 -9.79
CA ALA A 659 11.21 18.81 -8.50
C ALA A 659 12.61 18.16 -8.39
N GLU A 660 13.06 17.46 -9.44
CA GLU A 660 14.44 16.96 -9.52
C GLU A 660 15.48 18.08 -9.42
N ALA A 661 15.27 19.16 -10.17
CA ALA A 661 16.18 20.29 -10.14
C ALA A 661 16.27 20.91 -8.73
N SER A 662 15.12 21.05 -8.05
CA SER A 662 15.06 21.60 -6.69
C SER A 662 15.84 20.73 -5.70
N GLN A 663 15.67 19.43 -5.74
CA GLN A 663 16.39 18.49 -4.88
C GLN A 663 17.89 18.49 -5.14
N ARG A 664 18.31 18.55 -6.42
CA ARG A 664 19.72 18.66 -6.77
C ARG A 664 20.35 19.93 -6.19
N ILE A 665 19.64 21.05 -6.25
CA ILE A 665 20.12 22.31 -5.70
C ILE A 665 20.14 22.28 -4.17
N GLN A 666 19.11 21.73 -3.51
CA GLN A 666 19.05 21.58 -2.05
C GLN A 666 20.19 20.71 -1.51
N ALA A 667 20.43 19.56 -2.16
CA ALA A 667 21.53 18.67 -1.77
C ALA A 667 22.91 19.35 -1.88
N VAL A 668 23.07 20.25 -2.85
CA VAL A 668 24.31 21.05 -2.98
C VAL A 668 24.35 22.21 -1.97
N GLN A 669 23.22 22.82 -1.65
CA GLN A 669 23.13 23.89 -0.66
C GLN A 669 23.46 23.38 0.76
N GLU A 670 23.08 22.14 1.09
CA GLU A 670 23.48 21.52 2.36
C GLU A 670 24.99 21.29 2.46
N SER A 671 25.65 21.13 1.31
CA SER A 671 27.08 20.92 1.23
C SER A 671 27.89 22.19 1.09
N LEU A 672 27.30 23.29 0.60
CA LEU A 672 27.95 24.55 0.30
C LEU A 672 27.18 25.72 0.94
N LYS A 673 27.18 25.77 2.28
CA LYS A 673 26.33 26.69 3.07
C LYS A 673 26.54 28.21 2.83
N ASP A 674 27.65 28.58 2.22
CA ASP A 674 28.03 30.02 2.05
C ASP A 674 27.76 30.54 0.63
N GLU A 675 27.23 29.75 -0.27
CA GLU A 675 26.97 30.20 -1.64
C GLU A 675 25.56 30.80 -1.80
N LYS A 676 25.49 32.12 -1.74
CA LYS A 676 24.25 32.90 -1.91
C LYS A 676 23.50 32.63 -3.22
N SER A 677 24.23 32.33 -4.29
CA SER A 677 23.68 32.03 -5.62
C SER A 677 22.77 30.79 -5.66
N LEU A 678 22.99 29.83 -4.72
CA LEU A 678 22.15 28.63 -4.59
C LEU A 678 20.78 28.94 -3.98
N GLY A 679 20.73 29.89 -3.03
CA GLY A 679 19.47 30.37 -2.44
C GLY A 679 18.61 31.11 -3.48
N GLU A 680 19.27 31.94 -4.32
CA GLU A 680 18.57 32.60 -5.44
C GLU A 680 18.06 31.63 -6.49
N ALA A 681 18.86 30.62 -6.82
CA ALA A 681 18.44 29.55 -7.74
C ALA A 681 17.25 28.74 -7.20
N LEU A 682 17.25 28.42 -5.90
CA LEU A 682 16.12 27.76 -5.26
C LEU A 682 14.85 28.61 -5.28
N THR A 683 15.01 29.93 -5.05
CA THR A 683 13.88 30.87 -5.09
C THR A 683 13.27 30.93 -6.49
N LEU A 684 14.10 30.98 -7.53
CA LEU A 684 13.67 30.97 -8.93
C LEU A 684 13.02 29.64 -9.34
N LEU A 685 13.56 28.53 -8.86
CA LEU A 685 12.98 27.21 -9.07
C LEU A 685 11.65 27.06 -8.33
N ASP A 686 11.54 27.58 -7.13
CA ASP A 686 10.30 27.54 -6.35
C ASP A 686 9.21 28.38 -7.02
N GLN A 687 9.55 29.55 -7.56
CA GLN A 687 8.66 30.37 -8.37
C GLN A 687 8.23 29.63 -9.66
N SER A 688 9.17 28.93 -10.31
CA SER A 688 8.89 28.13 -11.50
C SER A 688 8.02 26.93 -11.17
N ARG A 689 8.27 26.28 -10.03
CA ARG A 689 7.45 25.19 -9.49
C ARG A 689 6.02 25.65 -9.22
N GLN A 690 5.84 26.77 -8.51
CA GLN A 690 4.51 27.33 -8.24
C GLN A 690 3.74 27.64 -9.54
N ARG A 691 4.44 28.14 -10.56
CA ARG A 691 3.82 28.38 -11.87
C ARG A 691 3.37 27.08 -12.54
N VAL A 692 4.22 26.07 -12.53
CA VAL A 692 3.88 24.74 -13.10
C VAL A 692 2.81 24.05 -12.27
N GLU A 693 2.86 24.13 -10.94
CA GLU A 693 1.79 23.62 -10.05
C GLU A 693 0.44 24.27 -10.38
N SER A 694 0.45 25.59 -10.64
CA SER A 694 -0.76 26.29 -11.09
C SER A 694 -1.27 25.80 -12.46
N GLN A 695 -0.35 25.52 -13.40
CA GLN A 695 -0.69 24.96 -14.70
C GLN A 695 -1.25 23.54 -14.59
N VAL A 696 -0.63 22.70 -13.76
CA VAL A 696 -1.13 21.34 -13.47
C VAL A 696 -2.51 21.41 -12.79
N ALA A 697 -2.68 22.33 -11.82
CA ALA A 697 -3.96 22.50 -11.16
C ALA A 697 -5.06 22.95 -12.17
N ALA A 698 -4.72 23.89 -13.07
CA ALA A 698 -5.63 24.32 -14.13
C ALA A 698 -5.98 23.20 -15.11
N ALA A 699 -4.98 22.39 -15.53
CA ALA A 699 -5.20 21.26 -16.41
C ALA A 699 -6.00 20.13 -15.70
N THR A 700 -5.75 19.91 -14.41
CA THR A 700 -6.54 18.97 -13.57
C THR A 700 -8.00 19.43 -13.47
N ALA A 701 -8.21 20.73 -13.22
CA ALA A 701 -9.55 21.31 -13.21
C ALA A 701 -10.25 21.16 -14.57
N ALA A 702 -9.52 21.34 -15.69
CA ALA A 702 -10.04 21.12 -17.03
C ALA A 702 -10.45 19.65 -17.26
N VAL A 703 -9.63 18.68 -16.82
CA VAL A 703 -10.01 17.25 -16.88
C VAL A 703 -11.26 16.99 -16.06
N THR A 704 -11.36 17.54 -14.84
CA THR A 704 -12.54 17.39 -13.97
C THR A 704 -13.79 17.98 -14.63
N VAL A 705 -13.64 19.12 -15.32
CA VAL A 705 -14.75 19.73 -16.07
C VAL A 705 -15.21 18.84 -17.22
N GLU A 706 -14.27 18.30 -17.99
CA GLU A 706 -14.61 17.42 -19.12
C GLU A 706 -15.12 16.05 -18.64
N GLU A 707 -14.61 15.52 -17.54
CA GLU A 707 -15.15 14.31 -16.87
C GLU A 707 -16.59 14.53 -16.44
N ARG A 708 -16.85 15.70 -15.84
CA ARG A 708 -18.22 16.09 -15.50
C ARG A 708 -19.10 16.24 -16.74
N ALA A 709 -18.60 16.90 -17.78
CA ALA A 709 -19.34 17.04 -19.05
C ALA A 709 -19.66 15.69 -19.69
N VAL A 710 -18.73 14.72 -19.66
CA VAL A 710 -18.96 13.33 -20.13
C VAL A 710 -20.03 12.65 -19.27
N ALA A 711 -19.96 12.82 -17.95
CA ALA A 711 -20.97 12.26 -17.03
C ALA A 711 -22.36 12.87 -17.29
N ASP A 712 -22.43 14.19 -17.43
CA ASP A 712 -23.67 14.92 -17.72
C ASP A 712 -24.25 14.54 -19.10
N GLY A 713 -23.38 14.41 -20.11
CA GLY A 713 -23.76 13.93 -21.44
C GLY A 713 -24.30 12.50 -21.44
N THR A 714 -23.67 11.63 -20.67
CA THR A 714 -24.10 10.23 -20.50
C THR A 714 -25.44 10.16 -19.77
N ALA A 715 -25.66 11.01 -18.77
CA ALA A 715 -26.96 11.16 -18.10
C ALA A 715 -28.04 11.66 -19.04
N ALA A 716 -27.72 12.65 -19.89
CA ALA A 716 -28.66 13.15 -20.93
C ALA A 716 -28.99 12.07 -21.97
N MET A 717 -28.03 11.28 -22.41
CA MET A 717 -28.24 10.14 -23.30
C MET A 717 -29.13 9.07 -22.65
N LYS A 718 -28.95 8.82 -21.35
CA LYS A 718 -29.83 7.93 -20.57
C LYS A 718 -31.26 8.50 -20.53
N VAL A 719 -31.41 9.79 -20.27
CA VAL A 719 -32.71 10.47 -20.28
C VAL A 719 -33.40 10.36 -21.65
N ALA A 720 -32.66 10.55 -22.76
CA ALA A 720 -33.21 10.37 -24.10
C ALA A 720 -33.63 8.91 -24.37
N THR A 721 -32.85 7.93 -23.87
CA THR A 721 -33.20 6.51 -23.97
C THR A 721 -34.43 6.18 -23.10
N ASP A 722 -34.52 6.74 -21.91
CA ASP A 722 -35.69 6.61 -21.04
C ASP A 722 -36.95 7.24 -21.67
N GLN A 723 -36.79 8.34 -22.41
CA GLN A 723 -37.86 8.93 -23.18
C GLN A 723 -38.35 8.08 -24.36
N VAL A 724 -37.46 7.34 -25.03
CA VAL A 724 -37.85 6.34 -26.05
C VAL A 724 -38.62 5.20 -25.37
N ASN A 725 -38.17 4.76 -24.21
CA ASN A 725 -38.89 3.74 -23.45
C ASN A 725 -40.24 4.25 -22.96
N GLU A 726 -40.31 5.52 -22.55
CA GLU A 726 -41.54 6.16 -22.12
C GLU A 726 -42.52 6.33 -23.30
N ALA A 727 -42.04 6.70 -24.50
CA ALA A 727 -42.87 6.74 -25.71
C ALA A 727 -43.37 5.34 -26.12
N THR A 728 -42.55 4.30 -25.93
CA THR A 728 -42.96 2.92 -26.15
C THR A 728 -44.06 2.49 -25.18
N GLN A 729 -43.99 2.91 -23.93
CA GLN A 729 -45.06 2.70 -22.95
C GLN A 729 -46.30 3.54 -23.24
N GLN A 730 -46.13 4.77 -23.74
CA GLN A 730 -47.27 5.62 -24.16
C GLN A 730 -48.00 5.03 -25.37
N LEU A 731 -47.28 4.41 -26.32
CA LEU A 731 -47.85 3.68 -27.44
C LEU A 731 -48.73 2.50 -26.95
N ALA A 732 -48.23 1.76 -26.02
CA ALA A 732 -48.99 0.69 -25.36
C ALA A 732 -50.22 1.26 -24.62
N THR A 733 -50.04 2.39 -23.94
CA THR A 733 -51.14 3.07 -23.19
C THR A 733 -52.21 3.68 -24.12
N LEU A 734 -51.82 4.29 -25.27
CA LEU A 734 -52.75 4.80 -26.27
C LEU A 734 -53.54 3.68 -26.95
N ASN A 735 -52.93 2.54 -27.21
CA ASN A 735 -53.61 1.33 -27.67
C ASN A 735 -54.62 0.78 -26.65
N GLN A 736 -54.45 1.13 -25.40
CA GLN A 736 -55.31 0.72 -24.29
C GLN A 736 -56.34 1.75 -23.86
N GLN A 737 -56.28 2.96 -24.39
CA GLN A 737 -57.10 4.08 -23.93
C GLN A 737 -58.47 4.21 -24.56
N GLN A 738 -58.91 3.37 -25.50
CA GLN A 738 -60.11 3.64 -26.25
C GLN A 738 -61.41 3.00 -25.78
N ASP A 739 -61.41 2.24 -24.79
CA ASP A 739 -62.65 1.63 -24.34
C ASP A 739 -62.94 1.77 -22.83
N LYS A 740 -64.16 1.40 -22.44
CA LYS A 740 -64.66 1.47 -21.04
C LYS A 740 -63.84 0.67 -20.04
N LEU A 741 -63.01 -0.20 -20.52
CA LEU A 741 -61.94 -0.83 -19.75
C LEU A 741 -60.84 0.15 -19.34
N GLN A 742 -60.89 1.37 -19.87
CA GLN A 742 -59.94 2.43 -19.64
C GLN A 742 -59.64 2.65 -18.12
N LYS A 743 -60.67 2.68 -17.33
CA LYS A 743 -60.49 2.97 -15.91
C LYS A 743 -59.83 1.80 -15.22
N SER A 744 -60.21 0.58 -15.51
CA SER A 744 -59.64 -0.63 -14.95
C SER A 744 -58.21 -0.90 -15.49
N ILE A 745 -57.96 -0.56 -16.78
CA ILE A 745 -56.63 -0.63 -17.39
C ILE A 745 -55.76 0.50 -16.88
N ALA A 746 -56.28 1.72 -16.77
CA ALA A 746 -55.55 2.85 -16.23
C ALA A 746 -55.18 2.60 -14.75
N ASP A 747 -56.09 2.09 -13.96
CA ASP A 747 -55.84 1.75 -12.54
C ASP A 747 -54.86 0.56 -12.41
N ALA A 748 -55.03 -0.48 -13.21
CA ALA A 748 -54.13 -1.63 -13.24
C ALA A 748 -52.75 -1.28 -13.86
N THR A 749 -52.72 -0.38 -14.87
CA THR A 749 -51.48 0.10 -15.50
C THR A 749 -50.73 1.07 -14.55
N ALA A 750 -51.46 1.91 -13.82
CA ALA A 750 -50.88 2.76 -12.77
C ALA A 750 -50.28 1.93 -11.64
N ALA A 751 -51.04 0.97 -11.13
CA ALA A 751 -50.55 0.04 -10.08
C ALA A 751 -49.36 -0.83 -10.56
N MET A 752 -49.35 -1.21 -11.84
CA MET A 752 -48.24 -1.92 -12.46
C MET A 752 -47.02 -1.02 -12.70
N THR A 753 -47.22 0.23 -13.04
CA THR A 753 -46.13 1.22 -13.20
C THR A 753 -45.53 1.57 -11.86
N GLU A 754 -46.33 1.74 -10.80
CA GLU A 754 -45.87 1.95 -9.43
C GLU A 754 -45.11 0.72 -8.91
N SER A 755 -45.68 -0.47 -9.12
CA SER A 755 -45.01 -1.72 -8.80
C SER A 755 -43.74 -1.95 -9.63
N SER A 756 -43.71 -1.53 -10.89
CA SER A 756 -42.53 -1.60 -11.76
C SER A 756 -41.46 -0.58 -11.41
N ALA A 757 -41.87 0.62 -10.97
CA ALA A 757 -40.93 1.62 -10.44
C ALA A 757 -40.35 1.16 -9.06
N ALA A 758 -41.18 0.59 -8.21
CA ALA A 758 -40.76 -0.04 -6.99
C ALA A 758 -39.81 -1.24 -7.25
N LEU A 759 -40.11 -2.04 -8.28
CA LEU A 759 -39.28 -3.14 -8.72
C LEU A 759 -37.94 -2.65 -9.30
N ALA A 760 -37.97 -1.55 -10.09
CA ALA A 760 -36.77 -0.94 -10.63
C ALA A 760 -35.89 -0.37 -9.49
N ALA A 761 -36.49 0.33 -8.53
CA ALA A 761 -35.78 0.82 -7.35
C ALA A 761 -35.23 -0.32 -6.48
N THR A 762 -36.02 -1.37 -6.29
CA THR A 762 -35.60 -2.58 -5.55
C THR A 762 -34.51 -3.32 -6.32
N THR A 763 -34.58 -3.38 -7.65
CA THR A 763 -33.53 -3.98 -8.50
C THR A 763 -32.24 -3.17 -8.43
N GLU A 764 -32.31 -1.84 -8.46
CA GLU A 764 -31.14 -0.97 -8.29
C GLU A 764 -30.55 -1.11 -6.89
N ALA A 765 -31.39 -1.18 -5.87
CA ALA A 765 -30.96 -1.46 -4.50
C ALA A 765 -30.31 -2.85 -4.35
N LEU A 766 -30.87 -3.86 -5.02
CA LEU A 766 -30.27 -5.20 -5.09
C LEU A 766 -28.91 -5.17 -5.78
N ILE A 767 -28.78 -4.48 -6.91
CA ILE A 767 -27.51 -4.33 -7.62
C ILE A 767 -26.49 -3.60 -6.76
N GLN A 768 -26.88 -2.51 -6.11
CA GLN A 768 -25.98 -1.75 -5.22
C GLN A 768 -25.58 -2.53 -3.96
N ARG A 769 -26.47 -3.36 -3.42
CA ARG A 769 -26.22 -4.16 -2.22
C ARG A 769 -25.54 -5.49 -2.52
N SER A 770 -25.73 -6.04 -3.71
CA SER A 770 -25.04 -7.28 -4.16
C SER A 770 -23.67 -7.01 -4.80
N SER A 771 -23.42 -5.80 -5.21
CA SER A 771 -22.12 -5.34 -5.72
C SER A 771 -21.26 -4.71 -4.65
#